data_fe4ac0c880bbc033ef14071ba446e375
#
_entry.id   fe4ac0c880bbc033ef14071ba446e375
#
_cell.length_a   1.000
_cell.length_b   1.000
_cell.length_c   1.000
_cell.angle_alpha   90.00
_cell.angle_beta   90.00
_cell.angle_gamma   90.00
#
_symmetry.space_group_name_H-M   'P 1'
#
loop_
_entity.id
_entity.type
_entity.pdbx_description
1 polymer ?
#
loop_
_entity_poly.entity_id
_entity_poly.type
_entity_poly.pdbx_seq_one_letter_code
_entity_poly.pdbx_strand_id
1 'polypeptide(L)'
;MLGELRNGITNRAPLVAWMVWATTVGRLPRGLRLWLAALFGEAAYWALSVHRQATLRNVRAISGQASYSRPFDALGTTHKRTARETWRNYARVLSDIVDLVTVQSMGINRLVSSVTGWEHIETGLASGKGLIVACAHLGNWEVAGTVLASRFPVLAIADYVPPDHLNQLLSESRSSRGIRTVPPTLGGVREVRKMLSQGGIVVVLVDRPGWPRDKPGVAEVLFMGLPTWVPTGVSRLAMASGAAVVAAGAVMDQTSRYQVFSSAPMTFASDAHVEDVLSAILSALYPFIAKNLSQWFMFRDMWPYDEGSGTDGDHQAGHHRGEGYASTGALISPEEVAVNAGFAFGSVLSRAAVERIAGFAGRIAISLPHGRHVRLSENHAMVLGHSPDHVSVRKSVKASVSLHFENYADLLRGSKIGRDEIEERSEIAGAGWAVVRASVGGGGGAVLMSAHFGRLELLGHVLQNLDIPVTLMVERLRPSGLHELVARNRKRDRFSVVTPDLGARPVWRALDRGDLVVVLTDWVPPIDANSASSPPSSGDASKRSIVVRLHGGKVRFPALPYRIAARRKLPLLFGYGRALSGGRVQAVIEAQCAGSEPRTEEQTAEDNQFGYVRWTASDDDAARAASEVGNRLSNLLRRHPEQWTLGHRVWQTS
;
A
#
# COMPACT_ATOMS: atom_id res chain seq x y z
N MET A 1 -7.45 14.68 18.08
CA MET A 1 -7.39 13.44 18.90
C MET A 1 -8.14 12.24 18.29
N LEU A 2 -9.36 12.36 17.75
CA LEU A 2 -10.07 11.22 17.10
C LEU A 2 -9.67 10.97 15.64
N GLY A 3 -9.15 11.95 14.91
CA GLY A 3 -8.59 11.79 13.56
C GLY A 3 -7.23 11.09 13.55
N GLU A 4 -6.42 11.29 14.56
CA GLU A 4 -5.09 10.70 14.71
C GLU A 4 -5.13 9.20 15.03
N LEU A 5 -6.13 8.75 15.79
CA LEU A 5 -6.34 7.33 16.08
C LEU A 5 -6.78 6.51 14.85
N ARG A 6 -7.37 7.15 13.84
CA ARG A 6 -7.90 6.50 12.64
C ARG A 6 -6.82 6.23 11.58
N ASN A 7 -5.84 7.12 11.42
CA ASN A 7 -4.65 6.89 10.59
C ASN A 7 -3.74 5.79 11.17
N GLY A 8 -3.90 5.48 12.45
CA GLY A 8 -3.03 4.54 13.17
C GLY A 8 -3.20 3.06 12.84
N ILE A 9 -4.20 2.62 12.10
CA ILE A 9 -4.50 1.19 11.98
C ILE A 9 -4.24 0.59 10.60
N THR A 10 -4.56 1.26 9.51
CA THR A 10 -4.11 0.87 8.16
C THR A 10 -2.60 1.00 8.00
N ASN A 11 -2.01 1.88 8.80
CA ASN A 11 -0.58 2.14 8.87
C ASN A 11 0.21 1.14 9.75
N ARG A 12 -0.41 0.17 10.42
CA ARG A 12 0.30 -0.74 11.36
C ARG A 12 0.68 -2.10 10.78
N ALA A 13 0.20 -2.47 9.61
CA ALA A 13 0.60 -3.72 8.97
C ALA A 13 2.11 -3.83 8.75
N PRO A 14 2.86 -2.78 8.35
CA PRO A 14 4.32 -2.83 8.30
C PRO A 14 4.96 -2.91 9.67
N LEU A 15 4.41 -2.22 10.66
CA LEU A 15 4.90 -2.32 12.03
C LEU A 15 4.67 -3.73 12.57
N VAL A 16 3.52 -4.35 12.29
CA VAL A 16 3.24 -5.74 12.68
C VAL A 16 4.16 -6.70 11.93
N ALA A 17 4.34 -6.54 10.64
CA ALA A 17 5.30 -7.33 9.86
C ALA A 17 6.74 -7.13 10.38
N TRP A 18 7.11 -5.89 10.70
CA TRP A 18 8.37 -5.54 11.34
C TRP A 18 8.50 -6.16 12.73
N MET A 19 7.47 -6.06 13.58
CA MET A 19 7.48 -6.66 14.93
C MET A 19 7.48 -8.19 14.87
N VAL A 20 6.71 -8.79 13.97
CA VAL A 20 6.73 -10.25 13.73
C VAL A 20 8.10 -10.67 13.23
N TRP A 21 8.69 -9.95 12.27
CA TRP A 21 10.06 -10.20 11.83
C TRP A 21 11.05 -10.08 12.99
N ALA A 22 11.01 -8.99 13.74
CA ALA A 22 11.91 -8.71 14.85
C ALA A 22 11.77 -9.73 16.01
N THR A 23 10.54 -10.16 16.32
CA THR A 23 10.28 -11.07 17.45
C THR A 23 10.45 -12.55 17.11
N THR A 24 10.29 -12.94 15.84
CA THR A 24 10.42 -14.32 15.37
C THR A 24 11.73 -14.55 14.64
N VAL A 25 11.92 -13.87 13.51
CA VAL A 25 13.09 -14.01 12.65
C VAL A 25 14.31 -13.33 13.24
N GLY A 26 14.14 -12.20 13.95
CA GLY A 26 15.22 -11.48 14.63
C GLY A 26 15.96 -12.30 15.71
N ARG A 27 15.32 -13.32 16.28
CA ARG A 27 15.95 -14.24 17.26
C ARG A 27 16.78 -15.35 16.62
N LEU A 28 16.68 -15.52 15.29
CA LEU A 28 17.46 -16.54 14.58
C LEU A 28 18.93 -16.08 14.44
N PRO A 29 19.87 -17.02 14.31
CA PRO A 29 21.24 -16.70 13.94
C PRO A 29 21.27 -15.84 12.67
N ARG A 30 22.13 -14.79 12.65
CA ARG A 30 22.14 -13.80 11.57
C ARG A 30 22.25 -14.44 10.17
N GLY A 31 23.06 -15.49 10.00
CA GLY A 31 23.17 -16.19 8.71
C GLY A 31 21.84 -16.74 8.20
N LEU A 32 21.07 -17.42 9.07
CA LEU A 32 19.75 -17.96 8.72
C LEU A 32 18.75 -16.83 8.44
N ARG A 33 18.81 -15.75 9.21
CA ARG A 33 17.97 -14.58 9.01
C ARG A 33 18.23 -13.89 7.67
N LEU A 34 19.50 -13.69 7.29
CA LEU A 34 19.87 -13.10 6.01
C LEU A 34 19.50 -14.02 4.83
N TRP A 35 19.56 -15.34 5.03
CA TRP A 35 19.10 -16.31 4.04
C TRP A 35 17.58 -16.22 3.82
N LEU A 36 16.79 -16.18 4.91
CA LEU A 36 15.34 -15.96 4.84
C LEU A 36 15.01 -14.62 4.19
N ALA A 37 15.71 -13.55 4.56
CA ALA A 37 15.54 -12.24 3.95
C ALA A 37 15.78 -12.28 2.44
N ALA A 38 16.83 -12.99 1.99
CA ALA A 38 17.10 -13.15 0.56
C ALA A 38 15.97 -13.87 -0.20
N LEU A 39 15.31 -14.86 0.42
CA LEU A 39 14.13 -15.51 -0.17
C LEU A 39 12.97 -14.51 -0.31
N PHE A 40 12.75 -13.63 0.67
CA PHE A 40 11.76 -12.55 0.54
C PHE A 40 12.12 -11.57 -0.57
N GLY A 41 13.40 -11.20 -0.70
CA GLY A 41 13.87 -10.37 -1.80
C GLY A 41 13.65 -11.00 -3.17
N GLU A 42 13.88 -12.30 -3.29
CA GLU A 42 13.59 -13.07 -4.51
C GLU A 42 12.10 -13.05 -4.85
N ALA A 43 11.25 -13.29 -3.87
CA ALA A 43 9.80 -13.24 -4.05
C ALA A 43 9.33 -11.85 -4.48
N ALA A 44 9.87 -10.80 -3.87
CA ALA A 44 9.58 -9.42 -4.22
C ALA A 44 10.03 -9.07 -5.66
N TYR A 45 11.20 -9.56 -6.11
CA TYR A 45 11.64 -9.41 -7.49
C TYR A 45 10.61 -9.94 -8.50
N TRP A 46 10.02 -11.09 -8.22
CA TRP A 46 9.03 -11.68 -9.12
C TRP A 46 7.66 -10.99 -9.02
N ALA A 47 7.30 -10.52 -7.85
CA ALA A 47 6.01 -9.88 -7.57
C ALA A 47 5.91 -8.44 -8.09
N LEU A 48 6.99 -7.65 -7.98
CA LEU A 48 7.00 -6.22 -8.25
C LEU A 48 7.48 -5.92 -9.68
N SER A 49 6.66 -6.19 -10.68
CA SER A 49 7.04 -6.09 -12.10
C SER A 49 7.55 -4.71 -12.50
N VAL A 50 6.90 -3.62 -12.07
CA VAL A 50 7.29 -2.23 -12.41
C VAL A 50 8.68 -1.91 -11.84
N HIS A 51 8.89 -2.18 -10.56
CA HIS A 51 10.17 -1.90 -9.89
C HIS A 51 11.29 -2.84 -10.39
N ARG A 52 10.94 -4.10 -10.71
CA ARG A 52 11.87 -5.03 -11.37
C ARG A 52 12.35 -4.50 -12.72
N GLN A 53 11.42 -3.95 -13.53
CA GLN A 53 11.77 -3.37 -14.82
C GLN A 53 12.67 -2.15 -14.67
N ALA A 54 12.38 -1.25 -13.72
CA ALA A 54 13.23 -0.12 -13.41
C ALA A 54 14.64 -0.58 -12.96
N THR A 55 14.72 -1.58 -12.06
CA THR A 55 16.01 -2.16 -11.64
C THR A 55 16.80 -2.71 -12.85
N LEU A 56 16.12 -3.43 -13.74
CA LEU A 56 16.75 -4.00 -14.93
C LEU A 56 17.25 -2.91 -15.90
N ARG A 57 16.47 -1.84 -16.10
CA ARG A 57 16.89 -0.69 -16.94
C ARG A 57 18.11 0.01 -16.34
N ASN A 58 18.10 0.27 -15.04
CA ASN A 58 19.21 0.90 -14.34
C ASN A 58 20.50 0.04 -14.41
N VAL A 59 20.39 -1.27 -14.13
CA VAL A 59 21.53 -2.19 -14.23
C VAL A 59 22.10 -2.23 -15.65
N ARG A 60 21.24 -2.20 -16.66
CA ARG A 60 21.65 -2.19 -18.06
C ARG A 60 22.36 -0.91 -18.44
N ALA A 61 21.83 0.25 -18.03
CA ALA A 61 22.42 1.55 -18.31
C ALA A 61 23.87 1.63 -17.81
N ILE A 62 24.11 1.16 -16.57
CA ILE A 62 25.45 1.17 -15.96
C ILE A 62 26.41 0.19 -16.63
N SER A 63 25.92 -0.93 -17.13
CA SER A 63 26.77 -1.97 -17.75
C SER A 63 27.28 -1.60 -19.16
N GLY A 64 27.07 -0.37 -19.62
CA GLY A 64 27.62 0.15 -20.89
C GLY A 64 26.98 -0.38 -22.16
N GLN A 65 25.86 -1.09 -22.07
CA GLN A 65 25.08 -1.52 -23.24
C GLN A 65 24.11 -0.41 -23.65
N ALA A 66 24.62 0.55 -24.39
CA ALA A 66 23.98 1.81 -24.78
C ALA A 66 22.86 1.64 -25.81
N SER A 67 21.82 0.87 -25.54
CA SER A 67 20.61 0.92 -26.36
C SER A 67 19.39 0.67 -25.51
N TYR A 68 18.74 1.74 -25.09
CA TYR A 68 17.43 1.73 -24.42
C TYR A 68 16.30 1.14 -25.28
N SER A 69 16.54 0.96 -26.59
CA SER A 69 15.55 0.60 -27.60
C SER A 69 15.46 -0.90 -27.94
N ARG A 70 16.21 -1.78 -27.24
CA ARG A 70 16.10 -3.22 -27.51
C ARG A 70 14.97 -3.88 -26.67
N PRO A 71 14.24 -4.85 -27.25
CA PRO A 71 13.22 -5.61 -26.52
C PRO A 71 13.75 -6.21 -25.21
N PHE A 72 12.92 -6.24 -24.21
CA PHE A 72 13.25 -6.68 -22.85
C PHE A 72 13.83 -8.09 -22.76
N ASP A 73 13.48 -8.96 -23.72
CA ASP A 73 13.94 -10.36 -23.79
C ASP A 73 15.40 -10.53 -24.24
N ALA A 74 16.01 -9.48 -24.79
CA ALA A 74 17.42 -9.50 -25.22
C ALA A 74 18.43 -9.22 -24.08
N LEU A 75 17.98 -9.08 -22.84
CA LEU A 75 18.85 -8.88 -21.67
C LEU A 75 19.63 -10.16 -21.36
N GLY A 76 20.96 -10.09 -21.41
CA GLY A 76 21.83 -11.19 -21.07
C GLY A 76 21.58 -11.72 -19.64
N THR A 77 21.89 -12.98 -19.40
CA THR A 77 21.68 -13.64 -18.10
C THR A 77 22.34 -12.90 -16.93
N THR A 78 23.44 -12.18 -17.18
CA THR A 78 24.20 -11.39 -16.17
C THR A 78 23.37 -10.25 -15.61
N HIS A 79 22.66 -9.46 -16.43
CA HIS A 79 21.86 -8.33 -15.96
C HIS A 79 20.64 -8.79 -15.13
N LYS A 80 19.98 -9.86 -15.57
CA LYS A 80 18.87 -10.47 -14.80
C LYS A 80 19.37 -10.99 -13.45
N ARG A 81 20.54 -11.63 -13.43
CA ARG A 81 21.17 -12.11 -12.20
C ARG A 81 21.52 -10.96 -11.25
N THR A 82 22.16 -9.90 -11.75
CA THR A 82 22.48 -8.70 -10.95
C THR A 82 21.23 -8.07 -10.38
N ALA A 83 20.19 -7.86 -11.20
CA ALA A 83 18.93 -7.30 -10.73
C ALA A 83 18.27 -8.17 -9.64
N ARG A 84 18.23 -9.51 -9.79
CA ARG A 84 17.74 -10.41 -8.74
C ARG A 84 18.54 -10.30 -7.46
N GLU A 85 19.87 -10.24 -7.57
CA GLU A 85 20.75 -10.11 -6.40
C GLU A 85 20.57 -8.73 -5.73
N THR A 86 20.25 -7.67 -6.48
CA THR A 86 19.90 -6.36 -5.90
C THR A 86 18.70 -6.48 -4.94
N TRP A 87 17.67 -7.20 -5.32
CA TRP A 87 16.49 -7.41 -4.47
C TRP A 87 16.78 -8.28 -3.25
N ARG A 88 17.61 -9.31 -3.41
CA ARG A 88 18.07 -10.15 -2.29
C ARG A 88 18.89 -9.36 -1.29
N ASN A 89 19.84 -8.54 -1.79
CA ASN A 89 20.70 -7.71 -0.96
C ASN A 89 19.91 -6.62 -0.25
N TYR A 90 18.93 -6.01 -0.93
CA TYR A 90 18.03 -5.05 -0.29
C TYR A 90 17.29 -5.65 0.90
N ALA A 91 16.71 -6.84 0.74
CA ALA A 91 16.03 -7.53 1.82
C ALA A 91 16.97 -7.91 2.98
N ARG A 92 18.22 -8.31 2.68
CA ARG A 92 19.25 -8.54 3.71
C ARG A 92 19.57 -7.27 4.49
N VAL A 93 19.75 -6.14 3.79
CA VAL A 93 20.00 -4.84 4.42
C VAL A 93 18.81 -4.41 5.29
N LEU A 94 17.58 -4.55 4.79
CA LEU A 94 16.39 -4.27 5.60
C LEU A 94 16.34 -5.13 6.86
N SER A 95 16.70 -6.41 6.78
CA SER A 95 16.78 -7.29 7.95
C SER A 95 17.78 -6.81 8.98
N ASP A 96 18.95 -6.33 8.56
CA ASP A 96 19.96 -5.76 9.46
C ASP A 96 19.51 -4.39 10.02
N ILE A 97 18.78 -3.58 9.26
CA ILE A 97 18.16 -2.32 9.74
C ILE A 97 17.15 -2.62 10.85
N VAL A 98 16.30 -3.65 10.67
CA VAL A 98 15.37 -4.09 11.73
C VAL A 98 16.13 -4.40 13.02
N ASP A 99 17.24 -5.10 12.94
CA ASP A 99 18.07 -5.40 14.12
C ASP A 99 18.66 -4.15 14.78
N LEU A 100 19.20 -3.23 13.98
CA LEU A 100 19.73 -1.96 14.50
C LEU A 100 18.67 -1.14 15.23
N VAL A 101 17.40 -1.27 14.82
CA VAL A 101 16.27 -0.55 15.41
C VAL A 101 15.73 -1.24 16.65
N THR A 102 15.68 -2.58 16.68
CA THR A 102 14.97 -3.34 17.73
C THR A 102 15.91 -3.92 18.79
N VAL A 103 17.13 -4.25 18.42
CA VAL A 103 18.10 -4.91 19.30
C VAL A 103 19.30 -3.97 19.53
N GLN A 104 19.17 -3.05 20.47
CA GLN A 104 20.25 -2.12 20.86
C GLN A 104 21.55 -2.81 21.33
N SER A 105 21.56 -4.12 21.43
CA SER A 105 22.66 -4.90 22.03
C SER A 105 23.72 -5.41 21.04
N MET A 106 23.48 -5.36 19.72
CA MET A 106 24.53 -5.73 18.77
C MET A 106 25.46 -4.54 18.53
N GLY A 107 26.61 -4.54 19.18
CA GLY A 107 27.65 -3.54 18.92
C GLY A 107 27.95 -3.46 17.41
N ILE A 108 27.96 -2.24 16.86
CA ILE A 108 28.22 -1.94 15.44
C ILE A 108 29.47 -2.67 14.92
N ASN A 109 30.47 -2.90 15.78
CA ASN A 109 31.73 -3.60 15.47
C ASN A 109 31.51 -5.05 14.98
N ARG A 110 30.40 -5.69 15.31
CA ARG A 110 30.08 -7.03 14.77
C ARG A 110 29.59 -7.00 13.33
N LEU A 111 28.99 -5.89 12.93
CA LEU A 111 28.47 -5.69 11.58
C LEU A 111 29.52 -5.14 10.62
N VAL A 112 30.55 -4.43 11.11
CA VAL A 112 31.57 -3.76 10.30
C VAL A 112 32.82 -4.63 10.22
N SER A 113 33.29 -4.90 8.99
CA SER A 113 34.53 -5.62 8.73
C SER A 113 35.74 -4.69 8.57
N SER A 114 35.52 -3.52 7.97
CA SER A 114 36.57 -2.51 7.78
C SER A 114 35.97 -1.11 7.61
N VAL A 115 36.76 -0.11 7.96
CA VAL A 115 36.47 1.30 7.68
C VAL A 115 37.68 1.88 6.97
N THR A 116 37.47 2.44 5.77
CA THR A 116 38.51 3.08 4.96
C THR A 116 38.12 4.53 4.68
N GLY A 117 39.13 5.43 4.64
CA GLY A 117 38.91 6.84 4.35
C GLY A 117 38.54 7.68 5.59
N TRP A 118 38.83 7.24 6.82
CA TRP A 118 38.69 8.10 7.99
C TRP A 118 39.46 9.41 7.84
N GLU A 119 40.67 9.35 7.27
CA GLU A 119 41.52 10.47 6.97
C GLU A 119 40.83 11.51 6.08
N HIS A 120 39.96 11.08 5.19
CA HIS A 120 39.16 11.97 4.33
C HIS A 120 38.13 12.76 5.11
N ILE A 121 37.47 12.10 6.09
CA ILE A 121 36.50 12.74 6.99
C ILE A 121 37.20 13.80 7.84
N GLU A 122 38.35 13.46 8.45
CA GLU A 122 39.14 14.34 9.29
C GLU A 122 39.68 15.54 8.48
N THR A 123 40.21 15.30 7.28
CA THR A 123 40.65 16.34 6.36
C THR A 123 39.52 17.28 5.96
N GLY A 124 38.32 16.72 5.66
CA GLY A 124 37.17 17.54 5.30
C GLY A 124 36.70 18.44 6.44
N LEU A 125 36.78 17.96 7.69
CA LEU A 125 36.43 18.73 8.89
C LEU A 125 37.46 19.77 9.29
N ALA A 126 38.70 19.63 8.87
CA ALA A 126 39.82 20.51 9.26
C ALA A 126 39.61 22.00 8.87
N SER A 127 38.73 22.27 7.90
CA SER A 127 38.36 23.63 7.51
C SER A 127 37.51 24.37 8.58
N GLY A 128 36.94 23.67 9.53
CA GLY A 128 36.01 24.20 10.54
C GLY A 128 34.62 24.58 10.02
N LYS A 129 34.36 24.40 8.71
CA LYS A 129 33.07 24.71 8.08
C LYS A 129 32.07 23.56 8.09
N GLY A 130 32.39 22.49 8.83
CA GLY A 130 31.63 21.24 8.83
C GLY A 130 31.87 20.39 7.59
N LEU A 131 31.16 19.27 7.49
CA LEU A 131 31.31 18.30 6.42
C LEU A 131 29.94 17.83 5.91
N ILE A 132 29.77 17.76 4.60
CA ILE A 132 28.63 17.12 3.96
C ILE A 132 29.06 15.72 3.51
N VAL A 133 28.34 14.71 3.99
CA VAL A 133 28.53 13.32 3.56
C VAL A 133 27.41 12.98 2.57
N ALA A 134 27.76 12.93 1.29
CA ALA A 134 26.87 12.55 0.21
C ALA A 134 26.86 11.02 0.09
N CYS A 135 25.70 10.41 0.28
CA CYS A 135 25.50 8.97 0.17
C CYS A 135 24.59 8.63 -1.03
N ALA A 136 24.69 7.40 -1.51
CA ALA A 136 23.72 6.80 -2.41
C ALA A 136 22.86 5.77 -1.65
N HIS A 137 21.77 5.31 -2.27
CA HIS A 137 21.03 4.14 -1.80
C HIS A 137 21.84 2.84 -2.04
N LEU A 138 23.08 2.86 -1.58
CA LEU A 138 24.10 1.82 -1.77
C LEU A 138 24.38 1.12 -0.43
N GLY A 139 24.11 -0.18 -0.39
CA GLY A 139 24.36 -1.01 0.79
C GLY A 139 23.57 -0.54 2.03
N ASN A 140 24.21 -0.42 3.20
CA ASN A 140 23.53 -0.08 4.45
C ASN A 140 23.94 1.30 4.98
N TRP A 141 23.19 2.34 4.60
CA TRP A 141 23.41 3.73 5.04
C TRP A 141 23.19 3.94 6.54
N GLU A 142 22.37 3.09 7.22
CA GLU A 142 22.20 3.16 8.67
C GLU A 142 23.47 2.74 9.40
N VAL A 143 24.18 1.71 8.88
CA VAL A 143 25.49 1.30 9.39
C VAL A 143 26.51 2.41 9.16
N ALA A 144 26.59 2.99 7.95
CA ALA A 144 27.52 4.09 7.66
C ALA A 144 27.29 5.28 8.60
N GLY A 145 26.02 5.70 8.75
CA GLY A 145 25.66 6.79 9.67
C GLY A 145 26.02 6.49 11.12
N THR A 146 25.80 5.25 11.58
CA THR A 146 26.13 4.84 12.96
C THR A 146 27.64 4.84 13.20
N VAL A 147 28.44 4.42 12.23
CA VAL A 147 29.91 4.48 12.30
C VAL A 147 30.39 5.93 12.39
N LEU A 148 29.82 6.84 11.60
CA LEU A 148 30.14 8.27 11.71
C LEU A 148 29.75 8.85 13.07
N ALA A 149 28.55 8.54 13.54
CA ALA A 149 28.01 9.05 14.80
C ALA A 149 28.79 8.54 16.05
N SER A 150 29.56 7.46 15.90
CA SER A 150 30.42 6.97 17.00
C SER A 150 31.58 7.92 17.34
N ARG A 151 31.91 8.87 16.43
CA ARG A 151 33.04 9.80 16.62
C ARG A 151 32.64 11.27 16.50
N PHE A 152 31.57 11.59 15.76
CA PHE A 152 31.21 12.95 15.40
C PHE A 152 29.73 13.22 15.61
N PRO A 153 29.32 14.49 15.88
CA PRO A 153 27.92 14.88 15.81
C PRO A 153 27.40 14.75 14.39
N VAL A 154 26.33 13.96 14.19
CA VAL A 154 25.74 13.70 12.88
C VAL A 154 24.30 14.17 12.81
N LEU A 155 23.96 14.89 11.73
CA LEU A 155 22.60 15.24 11.35
C LEU A 155 22.29 14.64 9.97
N ALA A 156 21.26 13.82 9.89
CA ALA A 156 20.81 13.23 8.63
C ALA A 156 19.56 13.94 8.10
N ILE A 157 19.58 14.30 6.81
CA ILE A 157 18.39 14.76 6.10
C ILE A 157 17.61 13.50 5.68
N ALA A 158 16.42 13.33 6.23
CA ALA A 158 15.60 12.15 5.98
C ALA A 158 14.16 12.54 5.61
N ASP A 159 13.64 11.91 4.55
CA ASP A 159 12.23 12.02 4.21
C ASP A 159 11.38 11.30 5.26
N TYR A 160 10.12 11.73 5.36
CA TYR A 160 9.12 11.06 6.16
C TYR A 160 8.85 9.65 5.64
N VAL A 161 8.95 8.66 6.51
CA VAL A 161 8.65 7.25 6.21
C VAL A 161 7.31 6.88 6.84
N PRO A 162 6.23 6.75 6.04
CA PRO A 162 4.96 6.31 6.59
C PRO A 162 5.04 4.84 7.06
N PRO A 163 4.26 4.49 8.11
CA PRO A 163 3.37 5.31 8.93
C PRO A 163 4.09 6.09 10.05
N ASP A 164 3.38 7.07 10.69
CA ASP A 164 3.97 7.96 11.71
C ASP A 164 4.82 7.22 12.75
N HIS A 165 4.32 6.11 13.31
CA HIS A 165 5.06 5.36 14.33
C HIS A 165 6.26 4.59 13.78
N LEU A 166 6.29 4.20 12.50
CA LEU A 166 7.52 3.66 11.88
C LEU A 166 8.55 4.78 11.71
N ASN A 167 8.11 5.95 11.24
CA ASN A 167 8.96 7.13 11.14
C ASN A 167 9.51 7.54 12.52
N GLN A 168 8.66 7.52 13.55
CA GLN A 168 9.06 7.79 14.92
C GLN A 168 10.07 6.75 15.43
N LEU A 169 9.82 5.46 15.26
CA LEU A 169 10.70 4.37 15.65
C LEU A 169 12.08 4.49 14.99
N LEU A 170 12.12 4.79 13.68
CA LEU A 170 13.38 5.03 12.96
C LEU A 170 14.12 6.26 13.51
N SER A 171 13.39 7.36 13.78
CA SER A 171 13.97 8.59 14.32
C SER A 171 14.52 8.39 15.73
N GLU A 172 13.77 7.70 16.60
CA GLU A 172 14.20 7.36 17.96
C GLU A 172 15.43 6.43 17.94
N SER A 173 15.43 5.42 17.08
CA SER A 173 16.56 4.53 16.91
C SER A 173 17.81 5.24 16.39
N ARG A 174 17.67 6.18 15.44
CA ARG A 174 18.79 7.01 14.98
C ARG A 174 19.29 7.91 16.10
N SER A 175 18.39 8.56 16.82
CA SER A 175 18.73 9.41 17.97
C SER A 175 19.49 8.67 19.05
N SER A 176 19.09 7.44 19.40
CA SER A 176 19.78 6.60 20.39
C SER A 176 21.21 6.22 19.98
N ARG A 177 21.53 6.31 18.67
CA ARG A 177 22.85 6.09 18.09
C ARG A 177 23.62 7.37 17.80
N GLY A 178 23.15 8.53 18.29
CA GLY A 178 23.80 9.83 18.10
C GLY A 178 23.51 10.50 16.74
N ILE A 179 22.53 10.03 15.97
CA ILE A 179 22.15 10.59 14.67
C ILE A 179 20.86 11.40 14.83
N ARG A 180 20.94 12.71 14.73
CA ARG A 180 19.76 13.57 14.64
C ARG A 180 19.18 13.53 13.22
N THR A 181 17.86 13.60 13.08
CA THR A 181 17.19 13.61 11.77
C THR A 181 16.36 14.87 11.59
N VAL A 182 16.36 15.43 10.40
CA VAL A 182 15.51 16.56 10.01
C VAL A 182 14.87 16.29 8.64
N PRO A 183 13.62 16.74 8.44
CA PRO A 183 12.99 16.64 7.13
C PRO A 183 13.59 17.66 6.14
N PRO A 184 13.49 17.44 4.81
CA PRO A 184 13.95 18.36 3.77
C PRO A 184 12.99 19.55 3.59
N THR A 185 12.74 20.29 4.67
CA THR A 185 11.90 21.49 4.72
C THR A 185 12.74 22.74 5.01
N LEU A 186 12.15 23.93 4.87
CA LEU A 186 12.85 25.19 5.21
C LEU A 186 13.36 25.21 6.66
N GLY A 187 12.59 24.61 7.59
CA GLY A 187 13.03 24.45 9.00
C GLY A 187 14.23 23.51 9.10
N GLY A 188 14.21 22.37 8.40
CA GLY A 188 15.32 21.43 8.35
C GLY A 188 16.59 22.04 7.76
N VAL A 189 16.47 22.87 6.71
CA VAL A 189 17.64 23.57 6.12
C VAL A 189 18.30 24.52 7.13
N ARG A 190 17.55 25.16 8.01
CA ARG A 190 18.13 26.00 9.08
C ARG A 190 18.96 25.18 10.07
N GLU A 191 18.45 24.02 10.48
CA GLU A 191 19.16 23.10 11.39
C GLU A 191 20.43 22.54 10.72
N VAL A 192 20.36 22.21 9.44
CA VAL A 192 21.51 21.77 8.62
C VAL A 192 22.60 22.83 8.60
N ARG A 193 22.26 24.10 8.29
CA ARG A 193 23.23 25.21 8.29
C ARG A 193 23.85 25.43 9.67
N LYS A 194 23.05 25.33 10.72
CA LYS A 194 23.53 25.43 12.11
C LYS A 194 24.53 24.32 12.42
N MET A 195 24.24 23.07 12.04
CA MET A 195 25.14 21.93 12.24
C MET A 195 26.48 22.16 11.53
N LEU A 196 26.47 22.58 10.27
CA LEU A 196 27.68 22.86 9.50
C LEU A 196 28.49 24.01 10.10
N SER A 197 27.85 25.13 10.49
CA SER A 197 28.54 26.27 11.14
C SER A 197 29.15 25.93 12.50
N GLN A 198 28.74 24.84 13.12
CA GLN A 198 29.31 24.29 14.37
C GLN A 198 30.39 23.23 14.10
N GLY A 199 30.82 23.02 12.86
CA GLY A 199 31.84 22.04 12.51
C GLY A 199 31.30 20.59 12.51
N GLY A 200 29.99 20.36 12.52
CA GLY A 200 29.37 19.04 12.53
C GLY A 200 29.22 18.41 11.14
N ILE A 201 28.71 17.19 11.10
CA ILE A 201 28.51 16.40 9.89
C ILE A 201 27.03 16.37 9.49
N VAL A 202 26.77 16.64 8.21
CA VAL A 202 25.44 16.49 7.59
C VAL A 202 25.48 15.35 6.57
N VAL A 203 24.59 14.36 6.74
CA VAL A 203 24.45 13.22 5.83
C VAL A 203 23.22 13.41 4.95
N VAL A 204 23.37 13.17 3.64
CA VAL A 204 22.29 13.30 2.66
C VAL A 204 22.40 12.24 1.56
N LEU A 205 21.28 11.63 1.17
CA LEU A 205 21.18 10.74 0.02
C LEU A 205 20.95 11.58 -1.24
N VAL A 206 21.82 11.44 -2.26
CA VAL A 206 21.89 12.36 -3.41
C VAL A 206 21.52 11.71 -4.74
N ASP A 207 21.32 10.40 -4.80
CA ASP A 207 21.08 9.62 -6.02
C ASP A 207 19.60 9.44 -6.36
N ARG A 208 18.73 10.32 -5.88
CA ARG A 208 17.29 10.25 -6.14
C ARG A 208 16.95 10.95 -7.45
N PRO A 209 16.22 10.29 -8.39
CA PRO A 209 15.77 10.96 -9.61
C PRO A 209 14.76 12.07 -9.32
N GLY A 210 14.94 13.24 -9.95
CA GLY A 210 14.14 14.45 -9.77
C GLY A 210 13.06 14.61 -10.84
N TRP A 211 12.11 13.70 -10.92
CA TRP A 211 10.99 13.78 -11.84
C TRP A 211 9.76 14.45 -11.21
N PRO A 212 8.98 15.23 -11.98
CA PRO A 212 9.15 15.70 -13.36
C PRO A 212 10.27 16.75 -13.52
N ARG A 213 10.74 16.93 -14.77
CA ARG A 213 11.89 17.79 -15.13
C ARG A 213 11.68 19.28 -14.83
N ASP A 214 10.45 19.75 -14.89
CA ASP A 214 10.03 21.14 -14.67
C ASP A 214 9.87 21.49 -13.18
N LYS A 215 10.16 20.55 -12.29
CA LYS A 215 10.08 20.78 -10.85
C LYS A 215 11.18 21.76 -10.38
N PRO A 216 10.84 22.84 -9.65
CA PRO A 216 11.83 23.75 -9.09
C PRO A 216 12.86 23.02 -8.22
N GLY A 217 14.14 23.36 -8.38
CA GLY A 217 15.21 22.78 -7.57
C GLY A 217 15.75 21.45 -8.08
N VAL A 218 15.52 21.14 -9.34
CA VAL A 218 16.07 19.98 -10.07
C VAL A 218 16.99 20.51 -11.17
N ALA A 219 18.09 19.82 -11.44
CA ALA A 219 19.00 20.12 -12.54
C ALA A 219 19.30 18.87 -13.37
N GLU A 220 19.59 19.09 -14.65
CA GLU A 220 20.09 18.05 -15.54
C GLU A 220 21.60 17.88 -15.34
N VAL A 221 22.04 16.65 -15.15
CA VAL A 221 23.45 16.30 -14.97
C VAL A 221 23.78 14.99 -15.69
N LEU A 222 25.05 14.81 -16.01
CA LEU A 222 25.54 13.51 -16.45
C LEU A 222 25.88 12.63 -15.24
N PHE A 223 25.14 11.54 -15.09
CA PHE A 223 25.43 10.53 -14.10
C PHE A 223 25.72 9.20 -14.80
N MET A 224 26.91 8.67 -14.57
CA MET A 224 27.40 7.45 -15.25
C MET A 224 27.41 7.58 -16.79
N GLY A 225 27.68 8.79 -17.29
CA GLY A 225 27.72 9.08 -18.73
C GLY A 225 26.36 9.29 -19.40
N LEU A 226 25.27 9.24 -18.66
CA LEU A 226 23.91 9.40 -19.17
C LEU A 226 23.21 10.62 -18.53
N PRO A 227 22.44 11.41 -19.29
CA PRO A 227 21.72 12.56 -18.76
C PRO A 227 20.59 12.12 -17.82
N THR A 228 20.54 12.73 -16.65
CA THR A 228 19.49 12.51 -15.66
C THR A 228 19.16 13.81 -14.93
N TRP A 229 18.03 13.84 -14.21
CA TRP A 229 17.61 15.00 -13.43
C TRP A 229 17.66 14.65 -11.94
N VAL A 230 18.34 15.48 -11.15
CA VAL A 230 18.55 15.24 -9.72
C VAL A 230 18.29 16.51 -8.92
N PRO A 231 17.83 16.41 -7.66
CA PRO A 231 17.63 17.57 -6.80
C PRO A 231 18.94 18.32 -6.52
N THR A 232 18.92 19.65 -6.63
CA THR A 232 20.10 20.52 -6.47
C THR A 232 20.43 20.87 -5.02
N GLY A 233 19.68 20.34 -4.05
CA GLY A 233 19.79 20.74 -2.64
C GLY A 233 21.19 20.59 -2.05
N VAL A 234 21.89 19.50 -2.36
CA VAL A 234 23.23 19.23 -1.85
C VAL A 234 24.28 20.18 -2.43
N SER A 235 24.24 20.46 -3.74
CA SER A 235 25.19 21.37 -4.38
C SER A 235 25.01 22.80 -3.87
N ARG A 236 23.76 23.29 -3.80
CA ARG A 236 23.46 24.60 -3.21
C ARG A 236 23.89 24.71 -1.75
N LEU A 237 23.74 23.64 -0.96
CA LEU A 237 24.19 23.59 0.42
C LEU A 237 25.71 23.66 0.51
N ALA A 238 26.44 22.90 -0.29
CA ALA A 238 27.90 22.89 -0.33
C ALA A 238 28.47 24.27 -0.69
N MET A 239 27.96 24.88 -1.76
CA MET A 239 28.36 26.23 -2.20
C MET A 239 28.05 27.30 -1.14
N ALA A 240 26.87 27.27 -0.55
CA ALA A 240 26.44 28.29 0.41
C ALA A 240 27.12 28.19 1.79
N SER A 241 27.53 26.97 2.21
CA SER A 241 28.23 26.78 3.49
C SER A 241 29.75 26.81 3.37
N GLY A 242 30.30 26.54 2.18
CA GLY A 242 31.72 26.29 1.95
C GLY A 242 32.23 25.03 2.66
N ALA A 243 31.33 24.16 3.14
CA ALA A 243 31.69 22.89 3.74
C ALA A 243 32.24 21.93 2.68
N ALA A 244 33.24 21.14 3.04
CA ALA A 244 33.71 20.07 2.17
C ALA A 244 32.64 18.98 1.99
N VAL A 245 32.69 18.28 0.85
CA VAL A 245 31.78 17.16 0.54
C VAL A 245 32.62 15.91 0.34
N VAL A 246 32.21 14.81 0.98
CA VAL A 246 32.76 13.47 0.72
C VAL A 246 31.64 12.54 0.25
N ALA A 247 31.95 11.64 -0.68
CA ALA A 247 31.09 10.52 -1.00
C ALA A 247 31.36 9.38 -0.01
N ALA A 248 30.32 8.81 0.61
CA ALA A 248 30.51 7.72 1.58
C ALA A 248 29.36 6.70 1.53
N GLY A 249 29.62 5.52 2.09
CA GLY A 249 28.64 4.45 2.18
C GLY A 249 29.14 3.22 2.95
N ALA A 250 28.31 2.19 3.00
CA ALA A 250 28.68 0.90 3.62
C ALA A 250 28.12 -0.26 2.76
N VAL A 251 28.98 -1.07 2.18
CA VAL A 251 28.60 -2.21 1.35
C VAL A 251 28.87 -3.54 2.05
N MET A 252 27.97 -4.51 1.87
CA MET A 252 28.12 -5.84 2.43
C MET A 252 29.19 -6.62 1.66
N ASP A 253 30.14 -7.19 2.37
CA ASP A 253 31.20 -8.04 1.83
C ASP A 253 30.79 -9.53 1.75
N GLN A 254 31.69 -10.38 1.28
CA GLN A 254 31.47 -11.82 1.15
C GLN A 254 31.23 -12.55 2.49
N THR A 255 31.68 -11.94 3.60
CA THR A 255 31.46 -12.46 4.97
C THR A 255 30.13 -11.99 5.55
N SER A 256 29.32 -11.31 4.75
CA SER A 256 28.06 -10.66 5.16
C SER A 256 28.24 -9.56 6.22
N ARG A 257 29.44 -8.95 6.29
CA ARG A 257 29.73 -7.78 7.12
C ARG A 257 29.87 -6.56 6.22
N TYR A 258 29.86 -5.35 6.78
CA TYR A 258 29.89 -4.12 6.02
C TYR A 258 31.29 -3.51 5.97
N GLN A 259 31.72 -3.14 4.78
CA GLN A 259 32.89 -2.29 4.53
C GLN A 259 32.40 -0.85 4.39
N VAL A 260 32.80 0.00 5.32
CA VAL A 260 32.50 1.44 5.30
C VAL A 260 33.61 2.15 4.56
N PHE A 261 33.27 3.10 3.71
CA PHE A 261 34.22 3.85 2.89
C PHE A 261 33.87 5.32 2.78
N SER A 262 34.87 6.17 2.52
CA SER A 262 34.67 7.55 2.05
C SER A 262 35.67 7.93 0.96
N SER A 263 35.26 8.86 0.09
CA SER A 263 36.12 9.47 -0.93
C SER A 263 36.98 10.61 -0.35
N ALA A 264 38.00 11.06 -1.10
CA ALA A 264 38.66 12.32 -0.79
C ALA A 264 37.65 13.49 -0.72
N PRO A 265 37.88 14.49 0.15
CA PRO A 265 36.99 15.63 0.28
C PRO A 265 37.10 16.55 -0.93
N MET A 266 35.95 17.07 -1.36
CA MET A 266 35.80 18.05 -2.43
C MET A 266 35.34 19.38 -1.81
N THR A 267 35.89 20.49 -2.30
CA THR A 267 35.45 21.85 -1.94
C THR A 267 35.03 22.61 -3.19
N PHE A 268 34.01 23.43 -3.04
CA PHE A 268 33.42 24.16 -4.17
C PHE A 268 33.38 25.66 -3.90
N ALA A 269 33.62 26.46 -4.92
CA ALA A 269 33.47 27.90 -4.85
C ALA A 269 31.98 28.28 -4.73
N SER A 270 31.70 29.41 -4.08
CA SER A 270 30.32 29.90 -3.87
C SER A 270 29.62 30.31 -5.18
N ASP A 271 30.38 30.62 -6.20
CA ASP A 271 29.98 31.05 -7.55
C ASP A 271 30.08 29.93 -8.60
N ALA A 272 30.39 28.69 -8.20
CA ALA A 272 30.44 27.55 -9.11
C ALA A 272 29.05 27.27 -9.72
N HIS A 273 29.01 26.62 -10.88
CA HIS A 273 27.75 26.17 -11.46
C HIS A 273 27.18 24.98 -10.66
N VAL A 274 25.90 25.06 -10.35
CA VAL A 274 25.20 24.06 -9.52
C VAL A 274 25.27 22.65 -10.12
N GLU A 275 25.19 22.58 -11.45
CA GLU A 275 25.26 21.35 -12.25
C GLU A 275 26.65 20.70 -12.18
N ASP A 276 27.72 21.49 -12.22
CA ASP A 276 29.09 20.99 -12.14
C ASP A 276 29.40 20.44 -10.76
N VAL A 277 28.96 21.14 -9.70
CA VAL A 277 29.08 20.68 -8.32
C VAL A 277 28.32 19.37 -8.12
N LEU A 278 27.09 19.28 -8.64
CA LEU A 278 26.27 18.09 -8.52
C LEU A 278 26.87 16.91 -9.30
N SER A 279 27.37 17.16 -10.51
CA SER A 279 28.06 16.16 -11.34
C SER A 279 29.33 15.64 -10.66
N ALA A 280 30.13 16.51 -10.03
CA ALA A 280 31.32 16.11 -9.28
C ALA A 280 30.96 15.20 -8.09
N ILE A 281 29.91 15.56 -7.31
CA ILE A 281 29.44 14.76 -6.17
C ILE A 281 28.95 13.37 -6.63
N LEU A 282 28.16 13.31 -7.69
CA LEU A 282 27.66 12.05 -8.24
C LEU A 282 28.80 11.20 -8.84
N SER A 283 29.77 11.83 -9.49
CA SER A 283 30.94 11.15 -10.04
C SER A 283 31.81 10.52 -8.96
N ALA A 284 31.89 11.13 -7.77
CA ALA A 284 32.61 10.55 -6.63
C ALA A 284 31.92 9.29 -6.05
N LEU A 285 30.62 9.13 -6.25
CA LEU A 285 29.86 7.93 -5.86
C LEU A 285 29.96 6.80 -6.89
N TYR A 286 30.18 7.14 -8.17
CA TYR A 286 30.14 6.18 -9.28
C TYR A 286 31.04 4.95 -9.09
N PRO A 287 32.35 5.08 -8.72
CA PRO A 287 33.22 3.91 -8.56
C PRO A 287 32.71 2.90 -7.53
N PHE A 288 32.11 3.39 -6.46
CA PHE A 288 31.56 2.54 -5.41
C PHE A 288 30.28 1.83 -5.87
N ILE A 289 29.41 2.52 -6.61
CA ILE A 289 28.19 1.94 -7.18
C ILE A 289 28.55 0.90 -8.24
N ALA A 290 29.44 1.24 -9.19
CA ALA A 290 29.84 0.35 -10.28
C ALA A 290 30.45 -0.96 -9.76
N LYS A 291 31.30 -0.89 -8.73
CA LYS A 291 31.90 -2.06 -8.08
C LYS A 291 30.88 -2.92 -7.33
N ASN A 292 29.81 -2.32 -6.83
CA ASN A 292 28.83 -2.97 -5.97
C ASN A 292 27.39 -2.85 -6.52
N LEU A 293 27.21 -2.98 -7.83
CA LEU A 293 25.98 -2.69 -8.54
C LEU A 293 24.76 -3.46 -7.98
N SER A 294 24.96 -4.70 -7.54
CA SER A 294 23.91 -5.50 -6.90
C SER A 294 23.52 -5.03 -5.48
N GLN A 295 24.16 -3.98 -4.98
CA GLN A 295 23.81 -3.35 -3.71
C GLN A 295 23.35 -1.90 -3.89
N TRP A 296 23.17 -1.42 -5.11
CA TRP A 296 22.56 -0.13 -5.39
C TRP A 296 21.04 -0.29 -5.55
N PHE A 297 20.29 0.21 -4.58
CA PHE A 297 18.85 -0.05 -4.41
C PHE A 297 17.99 1.00 -5.10
N MET A 298 18.21 1.20 -6.40
CA MET A 298 17.45 2.10 -7.22
C MET A 298 16.31 1.34 -7.93
N PHE A 299 15.13 1.35 -7.33
CA PHE A 299 13.91 0.67 -7.81
C PHE A 299 13.02 1.57 -8.68
N ARG A 300 13.51 2.75 -9.05
CA ARG A 300 12.88 3.70 -9.97
C ARG A 300 13.82 3.94 -11.14
N ASP A 301 13.25 4.39 -12.27
CA ASP A 301 14.09 4.76 -13.39
C ASP A 301 14.95 5.98 -13.02
N MET A 302 16.26 5.79 -13.07
CA MET A 302 17.24 6.86 -12.84
C MET A 302 17.39 7.73 -14.08
N TRP A 303 17.25 7.14 -15.25
CA TRP A 303 17.31 7.80 -16.54
C TRP A 303 15.95 7.80 -17.23
N PRO A 304 15.64 8.85 -18.06
CA PRO A 304 14.40 8.87 -18.81
C PRO A 304 14.34 7.71 -19.81
N TYR A 305 13.18 7.13 -19.94
CA TYR A 305 12.86 6.14 -20.96
C TYR A 305 11.96 6.79 -22.01
N ASP A 306 12.42 6.90 -23.26
CA ASP A 306 11.61 7.33 -24.38
C ASP A 306 10.84 6.13 -24.96
N GLU A 307 9.54 6.08 -24.75
CA GLU A 307 8.65 5.08 -25.35
C GLU A 307 8.46 5.26 -26.88
N GLY A 308 9.14 6.28 -27.49
CA GLY A 308 8.87 6.75 -28.86
C GLY A 308 9.71 6.17 -29.99
N SER A 309 10.66 5.23 -29.75
CA SER A 309 11.55 4.70 -30.82
C SER A 309 11.37 3.21 -31.17
N GLY A 310 10.20 2.65 -30.96
CA GLY A 310 9.86 1.30 -31.38
C GLY A 310 8.78 1.30 -32.46
N THR A 311 9.20 1.17 -33.73
CA THR A 311 8.33 0.77 -34.82
C THR A 311 7.85 -0.66 -34.60
N ASP A 312 6.55 -0.85 -34.80
CA ASP A 312 5.76 -2.06 -35.00
C ASP A 312 5.32 -2.88 -33.78
N GLY A 313 4.01 -2.99 -33.71
CA GLY A 313 3.25 -4.16 -33.38
C GLY A 313 2.76 -4.30 -31.93
N ASP A 314 1.48 -4.03 -31.73
CA ASP A 314 0.60 -4.63 -30.73
C ASP A 314 1.03 -4.60 -29.25
N HIS A 315 0.84 -3.49 -28.59
CA HIS A 315 0.41 -3.48 -27.18
C HIS A 315 -0.36 -2.19 -26.90
N GLN A 316 -1.68 -2.30 -26.83
CA GLN A 316 -2.54 -1.33 -26.15
C GLN A 316 -2.21 -1.28 -24.66
N ALA A 317 -1.13 -0.60 -24.31
CA ALA A 317 -0.86 -0.16 -22.94
C ALA A 317 -1.37 1.27 -22.82
N GLY A 318 -2.45 1.44 -22.06
CA GLY A 318 -3.14 2.70 -21.87
C GLY A 318 -2.19 3.83 -21.44
N HIS A 319 -2.40 4.98 -22.05
CA HIS A 319 -1.82 6.26 -21.69
C HIS A 319 -1.96 6.54 -20.19
N HIS A 320 -0.94 6.30 -19.41
CA HIS A 320 -0.77 6.95 -18.11
C HIS A 320 0.08 8.21 -18.31
N ARG A 321 -0.60 9.30 -18.70
CA ARG A 321 -0.09 10.66 -18.49
C ARG A 321 0.24 10.84 -17.03
N GLY A 322 1.41 11.43 -16.75
CA GLY A 322 2.00 11.63 -15.42
C GLY A 322 1.19 12.49 -14.45
N GLU A 323 0.06 11.99 -14.00
CA GLU A 323 -0.71 12.54 -12.88
C GLU A 323 -0.86 11.45 -11.83
N GLY A 324 0.06 11.40 -10.85
CA GLY A 324 -0.06 10.50 -9.70
C GLY A 324 1.21 10.15 -8.94
N TYR A 325 2.39 10.55 -9.40
CA TYR A 325 3.63 10.34 -8.65
C TYR A 325 4.11 11.59 -7.89
N ALA A 326 3.18 12.40 -7.41
CA ALA A 326 3.50 13.47 -6.48
C ALA A 326 3.57 12.90 -5.06
N SER A 327 4.76 13.03 -4.48
CA SER A 327 5.04 12.91 -3.05
C SER A 327 4.80 11.56 -2.36
N THR A 328 5.78 10.70 -2.42
CA THR A 328 6.38 10.13 -1.20
C THR A 328 7.74 9.62 -1.61
N GLY A 329 8.74 10.24 -1.09
CA GLY A 329 10.11 9.87 -1.32
C GLY A 329 10.39 8.47 -0.82
N ALA A 330 11.25 7.82 -1.53
CA ALA A 330 12.00 6.68 -1.10
C ALA A 330 11.35 5.31 -1.32
N LEU A 331 12.05 4.36 -1.05
CA LEU A 331 11.84 2.95 -0.72
C LEU A 331 10.40 2.46 -1.00
N ILE A 332 10.30 1.38 -1.75
CA ILE A 332 9.06 0.57 -1.81
C ILE A 332 8.59 0.43 -0.37
N SER A 333 7.38 0.86 -0.08
CA SER A 333 6.91 0.77 1.29
C SER A 333 6.97 -0.70 1.73
N PRO A 334 7.37 -1.00 2.97
CA PRO A 334 7.35 -2.37 3.48
C PRO A 334 5.98 -3.04 3.30
N GLU A 335 4.91 -2.24 3.27
CA GLU A 335 3.53 -2.65 2.98
C GLU A 335 3.37 -3.15 1.55
N GLU A 336 3.84 -2.39 0.58
CA GLU A 336 3.80 -2.79 -0.83
C GLU A 336 4.62 -4.06 -1.04
N VAL A 337 5.77 -4.19 -0.38
CA VAL A 337 6.59 -5.42 -0.42
C VAL A 337 5.84 -6.57 0.21
N ALA A 338 5.27 -6.40 1.39
CA ALA A 338 4.56 -7.46 2.11
C ALA A 338 3.32 -7.93 1.34
N VAL A 339 2.53 -7.00 0.80
CA VAL A 339 1.31 -7.34 0.05
C VAL A 339 1.66 -7.99 -1.29
N ASN A 340 2.64 -7.46 -2.03
CA ASN A 340 3.06 -8.05 -3.30
C ASN A 340 3.75 -9.40 -3.10
N ALA A 341 4.55 -9.56 -2.05
CA ALA A 341 5.10 -10.87 -1.67
C ALA A 341 3.97 -11.84 -1.33
N GLY A 342 2.94 -11.39 -0.59
CA GLY A 342 1.74 -12.16 -0.29
C GLY A 342 1.05 -12.66 -1.57
N PHE A 343 0.85 -11.80 -2.58
CA PHE A 343 0.29 -12.20 -3.88
C PHE A 343 1.21 -13.19 -4.63
N ALA A 344 2.53 -12.96 -4.62
CA ALA A 344 3.47 -13.90 -5.24
C ALA A 344 3.45 -15.27 -4.55
N PHE A 345 3.45 -15.31 -3.23
CA PHE A 345 3.30 -16.55 -2.47
C PHE A 345 1.94 -17.21 -2.71
N GLY A 346 0.85 -16.45 -2.67
CA GLY A 346 -0.50 -16.93 -2.97
C GLY A 346 -0.62 -17.49 -4.38
N SER A 347 0.17 -16.98 -5.34
CA SER A 347 0.21 -17.46 -6.71
C SER A 347 1.08 -18.72 -6.93
N VAL A 348 1.98 -19.06 -6.01
CA VAL A 348 2.88 -20.24 -6.12
C VAL A 348 2.43 -21.37 -5.21
N LEU A 349 1.94 -21.06 -4.01
CA LEU A 349 1.57 -22.04 -3.02
C LEU A 349 0.26 -22.77 -3.37
N SER A 350 0.13 -24.01 -2.89
CA SER A 350 -1.13 -24.73 -2.94
C SER A 350 -2.20 -24.05 -2.06
N ARG A 351 -3.48 -24.25 -2.39
CA ARG A 351 -4.61 -23.76 -1.59
C ARG A 351 -4.45 -24.10 -0.11
N ALA A 352 -4.18 -25.38 0.19
CA ALA A 352 -4.04 -25.83 1.57
C ALA A 352 -2.89 -25.15 2.33
N ALA A 353 -1.80 -24.81 1.64
CA ALA A 353 -0.68 -24.08 2.24
C ALA A 353 -1.08 -22.63 2.57
N VAL A 354 -1.75 -21.91 1.65
CA VAL A 354 -2.21 -20.53 1.87
C VAL A 354 -3.24 -20.48 3.01
N GLU A 355 -4.20 -21.41 3.04
CA GLU A 355 -5.21 -21.50 4.10
C GLU A 355 -4.60 -21.81 5.47
N ARG A 356 -3.59 -22.68 5.56
CA ARG A 356 -2.86 -22.94 6.82
C ARG A 356 -2.10 -21.71 7.30
N ILE A 357 -1.42 -20.99 6.40
CA ILE A 357 -0.70 -19.74 6.73
C ILE A 357 -1.69 -18.68 7.20
N ALA A 358 -2.80 -18.50 6.50
CA ALA A 358 -3.85 -17.55 6.88
C ALA A 358 -4.45 -17.90 8.25
N GLY A 359 -4.76 -19.18 8.51
CA GLY A 359 -5.26 -19.66 9.80
C GLY A 359 -4.25 -19.48 10.94
N PHE A 360 -2.95 -19.67 10.67
CA PHE A 360 -1.89 -19.40 11.64
C PHE A 360 -1.75 -17.90 11.94
N ALA A 361 -1.74 -17.07 10.89
CA ALA A 361 -1.70 -15.60 11.03
C ALA A 361 -2.93 -15.08 11.80
N GLY A 362 -4.12 -15.61 11.54
CA GLY A 362 -5.34 -15.29 12.29
C GLY A 362 -5.22 -15.62 13.79
N ARG A 363 -4.64 -16.76 14.15
CA ARG A 363 -4.39 -17.13 15.55
C ARG A 363 -3.42 -16.18 16.25
N ILE A 364 -2.35 -15.77 15.57
CA ILE A 364 -1.40 -14.78 16.10
C ILE A 364 -2.10 -13.43 16.26
N ALA A 365 -2.83 -12.97 15.24
CA ALA A 365 -3.52 -11.69 15.26
C ALA A 365 -4.49 -11.57 16.44
N ILE A 366 -5.18 -12.64 16.80
CA ILE A 366 -6.11 -12.67 17.95
C ILE A 366 -5.37 -12.48 19.28
N SER A 367 -4.14 -12.96 19.38
CA SER A 367 -3.33 -12.89 20.61
C SER A 367 -2.67 -11.53 20.83
N LEU A 368 -2.72 -10.64 19.83
CA LEU A 368 -2.11 -9.31 19.92
C LEU A 368 -3.17 -8.26 20.32
N PRO A 369 -2.89 -7.40 21.32
CA PRO A 369 -3.79 -6.32 21.67
C PRO A 369 -3.85 -5.29 20.54
N HIS A 370 -4.99 -5.20 19.85
CA HIS A 370 -5.18 -4.33 18.69
C HIS A 370 -6.45 -3.48 18.85
N GLY A 371 -6.35 -2.18 18.57
CA GLY A 371 -7.50 -1.29 18.57
C GLY A 371 -8.64 -1.70 17.60
N ARG A 372 -8.31 -2.51 16.57
CA ARG A 372 -9.29 -3.14 15.68
C ARG A 372 -10.10 -4.21 16.37
N HIS A 373 -9.47 -5.00 17.25
CA HIS A 373 -10.16 -6.01 18.06
C HIS A 373 -11.13 -5.37 19.06
N VAL A 374 -10.77 -4.22 19.64
CA VAL A 374 -11.68 -3.48 20.54
C VAL A 374 -12.94 -3.07 19.79
N ARG A 375 -12.82 -2.49 18.59
CA ARG A 375 -13.97 -2.06 17.78
C ARG A 375 -14.78 -3.24 17.26
N LEU A 376 -14.12 -4.31 16.85
CA LEU A 376 -14.79 -5.53 16.44
C LEU A 376 -15.57 -6.13 17.62
N SER A 377 -15.00 -6.11 18.84
CA SER A 377 -15.67 -6.54 20.06
C SER A 377 -16.86 -5.63 20.40
N GLU A 378 -16.74 -4.31 20.27
CA GLU A 378 -17.85 -3.36 20.42
C GLU A 378 -18.97 -3.65 19.41
N ASN A 379 -18.63 -3.88 18.14
CA ASN A 379 -19.59 -4.20 17.10
C ASN A 379 -20.35 -5.51 17.41
N HIS A 380 -19.60 -6.57 17.73
CA HIS A 380 -20.22 -7.87 18.06
C HIS A 380 -21.00 -7.84 19.37
N ALA A 381 -20.57 -7.03 20.34
CA ALA A 381 -21.28 -6.81 21.60
C ALA A 381 -22.67 -6.20 21.35
N MET A 382 -22.76 -5.19 20.47
CA MET A 382 -24.02 -4.57 20.06
C MET A 382 -24.98 -5.57 19.38
N VAL A 383 -24.43 -6.41 18.47
CA VAL A 383 -25.23 -7.42 17.75
C VAL A 383 -25.75 -8.49 18.68
N LEU A 384 -24.92 -8.96 19.62
CA LEU A 384 -25.22 -10.05 20.54
C LEU A 384 -25.97 -9.59 21.80
N GLY A 385 -26.05 -8.28 22.08
CA GLY A 385 -26.67 -7.74 23.30
C GLY A 385 -25.89 -8.07 24.57
N HIS A 386 -24.57 -8.24 24.49
CA HIS A 386 -23.69 -8.60 25.60
C HIS A 386 -22.55 -7.58 25.76
N SER A 387 -21.84 -7.60 26.89
CA SER A 387 -20.63 -6.80 27.05
C SER A 387 -19.51 -7.26 26.11
N PRO A 388 -18.58 -6.37 25.71
CA PRO A 388 -17.45 -6.74 24.85
C PRO A 388 -16.59 -7.89 25.38
N ASP A 389 -16.52 -8.05 26.69
CA ASP A 389 -15.75 -9.10 27.37
C ASP A 389 -16.52 -10.42 27.58
N HIS A 390 -17.77 -10.49 27.16
CA HIS A 390 -18.57 -11.70 27.29
C HIS A 390 -18.01 -12.84 26.43
N VAL A 391 -18.13 -14.09 26.92
CA VAL A 391 -17.54 -15.26 26.24
C VAL A 391 -18.06 -15.47 24.82
N SER A 392 -19.36 -15.21 24.58
CA SER A 392 -19.99 -15.31 23.25
C SER A 392 -19.42 -14.26 22.28
N VAL A 393 -19.18 -13.02 22.76
CA VAL A 393 -18.57 -11.94 21.97
C VAL A 393 -17.15 -12.33 21.60
N ARG A 394 -16.32 -12.74 22.55
CA ARG A 394 -14.94 -13.20 22.28
C ARG A 394 -14.88 -14.36 21.28
N LYS A 395 -15.81 -15.34 21.41
CA LYS A 395 -15.90 -16.46 20.46
C LYS A 395 -16.25 -15.99 19.05
N SER A 396 -17.23 -15.10 18.93
CA SER A 396 -17.67 -14.52 17.67
C SER A 396 -16.56 -13.69 17.00
N VAL A 397 -15.90 -12.82 17.76
CA VAL A 397 -14.74 -12.03 17.28
C VAL A 397 -13.61 -12.93 16.80
N LYS A 398 -13.30 -14.00 17.54
CA LYS A 398 -12.26 -14.95 17.13
C LYS A 398 -12.57 -15.60 15.78
N ALA A 399 -13.79 -16.03 15.56
CA ALA A 399 -14.22 -16.61 14.29
C ALA A 399 -14.20 -15.57 13.15
N SER A 400 -14.67 -14.35 13.42
CA SER A 400 -14.65 -13.23 12.47
C SER A 400 -13.24 -12.86 12.04
N VAL A 401 -12.28 -12.79 12.95
CA VAL A 401 -10.86 -12.55 12.62
C VAL A 401 -10.31 -13.68 11.75
N SER A 402 -10.58 -14.93 12.07
CA SER A 402 -10.16 -16.07 11.24
C SER A 402 -10.71 -15.96 9.82
N LEU A 403 -12.00 -15.66 9.68
CA LEU A 403 -12.66 -15.48 8.38
C LEU A 403 -12.07 -14.29 7.58
N HIS A 404 -11.67 -13.24 8.27
CA HIS A 404 -10.99 -12.10 7.63
C HIS A 404 -9.66 -12.52 6.98
N PHE A 405 -8.88 -13.38 7.64
CA PHE A 405 -7.65 -13.94 7.05
C PHE A 405 -7.94 -14.92 5.92
N GLU A 406 -9.04 -15.65 5.96
CA GLU A 406 -9.48 -16.49 4.83
C GLU A 406 -9.86 -15.64 3.60
N ASN A 407 -10.52 -14.49 3.78
CA ASN A 407 -10.77 -13.53 2.70
C ASN A 407 -9.46 -13.00 2.09
N TYR A 408 -8.43 -12.71 2.90
CA TYR A 408 -7.11 -12.37 2.37
C TYR A 408 -6.48 -13.54 1.59
N ALA A 409 -6.65 -14.78 2.05
CA ALA A 409 -6.17 -15.95 1.31
C ALA A 409 -6.81 -16.06 -0.07
N ASP A 410 -8.13 -15.86 -0.18
CA ASP A 410 -8.84 -15.82 -1.47
C ASP A 410 -8.38 -14.65 -2.34
N LEU A 411 -8.21 -13.47 -1.77
CA LEU A 411 -7.68 -12.29 -2.49
C LEU A 411 -6.30 -12.56 -3.06
N LEU A 412 -5.38 -13.11 -2.26
CA LEU A 412 -4.00 -13.40 -2.68
C LEU A 412 -3.92 -14.48 -3.76
N ARG A 413 -4.90 -15.38 -3.80
CA ARG A 413 -5.02 -16.42 -4.82
C ARG A 413 -5.85 -16.00 -6.04
N GLY A 414 -6.45 -14.83 -6.03
CA GLY A 414 -7.47 -14.40 -6.97
C GLY A 414 -7.19 -14.72 -8.44
N SER A 415 -5.93 -14.52 -8.90
CA SER A 415 -5.53 -14.85 -10.28
C SER A 415 -5.50 -16.36 -10.60
N LYS A 416 -5.46 -17.23 -9.59
CA LYS A 416 -5.41 -18.70 -9.71
C LYS A 416 -6.72 -19.40 -9.43
N ILE A 417 -7.72 -18.71 -8.89
CA ILE A 417 -9.02 -19.30 -8.66
C ILE A 417 -9.71 -19.43 -10.02
N GLY A 418 -9.66 -20.66 -10.57
CA GLY A 418 -10.29 -21.01 -11.84
C GLY A 418 -11.78 -21.26 -11.73
N ARG A 419 -12.44 -21.44 -12.88
CA ARG A 419 -13.88 -21.72 -12.98
C ARG A 419 -14.28 -22.96 -12.19
N ASP A 420 -13.55 -24.04 -12.35
CA ASP A 420 -13.82 -25.33 -11.69
C ASP A 420 -13.75 -25.21 -10.16
N GLU A 421 -12.74 -24.50 -9.63
CA GLU A 421 -12.62 -24.25 -8.19
C GLU A 421 -13.78 -23.40 -7.65
N ILE A 422 -14.28 -22.44 -8.45
CA ILE A 422 -15.42 -21.62 -8.06
C ILE A 422 -16.70 -22.47 -8.02
N GLU A 423 -16.93 -23.30 -9.03
CA GLU A 423 -18.09 -24.20 -9.11
C GLU A 423 -18.11 -25.19 -7.95
N GLU A 424 -16.96 -25.81 -7.62
CA GLU A 424 -16.79 -26.72 -6.48
C GLU A 424 -17.09 -26.02 -5.13
N ARG A 425 -16.67 -24.74 -5.02
CA ARG A 425 -16.69 -24.01 -3.75
C ARG A 425 -17.90 -23.13 -3.56
N SER A 426 -18.81 -23.00 -4.52
CA SER A 426 -19.93 -22.08 -4.44
C SER A 426 -21.30 -22.76 -4.55
N GLU A 427 -22.23 -22.23 -3.80
CA GLU A 427 -23.66 -22.51 -3.91
C GLU A 427 -24.40 -21.21 -4.18
N ILE A 428 -25.35 -21.23 -5.11
CA ILE A 428 -26.19 -20.07 -5.43
C ILE A 428 -27.51 -20.21 -4.70
N ALA A 429 -27.97 -19.16 -4.00
CA ALA A 429 -29.22 -19.15 -3.26
C ALA A 429 -29.90 -17.77 -3.31
N GLY A 430 -31.21 -17.78 -3.13
CA GLY A 430 -32.04 -16.57 -3.07
C GLY A 430 -32.70 -16.21 -4.40
N ALA A 431 -33.90 -15.63 -4.31
CA ALA A 431 -34.76 -15.29 -5.47
C ALA A 431 -34.19 -14.11 -6.31
N GLY A 432 -33.31 -13.29 -5.73
CA GLY A 432 -32.75 -12.10 -6.40
C GLY A 432 -31.87 -12.41 -7.61
N TRP A 433 -31.38 -13.63 -7.75
CA TRP A 433 -30.58 -14.03 -8.92
C TRP A 433 -31.36 -13.96 -10.23
N ALA A 434 -32.65 -14.27 -10.20
CA ALA A 434 -33.53 -14.13 -11.38
C ALA A 434 -33.64 -12.66 -11.79
N VAL A 435 -33.81 -11.76 -10.81
CA VAL A 435 -33.88 -10.31 -11.04
C VAL A 435 -32.58 -9.76 -11.63
N VAL A 436 -31.42 -10.17 -11.08
CA VAL A 436 -30.10 -9.77 -11.62
C VAL A 436 -29.97 -10.19 -13.07
N ARG A 437 -30.26 -11.45 -13.40
CA ARG A 437 -30.13 -11.96 -14.77
C ARG A 437 -31.05 -11.22 -15.75
N ALA A 438 -32.30 -10.98 -15.35
CA ALA A 438 -33.26 -10.27 -16.18
C ALA A 438 -32.86 -8.80 -16.42
N SER A 439 -32.43 -8.09 -15.37
CA SER A 439 -32.07 -6.67 -15.47
C SER A 439 -30.77 -6.45 -16.23
N VAL A 440 -29.72 -7.20 -15.92
CA VAL A 440 -28.41 -7.09 -16.55
C VAL A 440 -28.45 -7.60 -17.99
N GLY A 441 -29.08 -8.74 -18.23
CA GLY A 441 -29.29 -9.31 -19.56
C GLY A 441 -30.15 -8.44 -20.47
N GLY A 442 -31.10 -7.69 -19.91
CA GLY A 442 -31.94 -6.70 -20.62
C GLY A 442 -31.28 -5.34 -20.81
N GLY A 443 -30.03 -5.12 -20.40
CA GLY A 443 -29.30 -3.87 -20.52
C GLY A 443 -29.71 -2.77 -19.52
N GLY A 444 -30.57 -3.08 -18.52
CA GLY A 444 -31.08 -2.11 -17.56
C GLY A 444 -30.17 -1.83 -16.34
N GLY A 445 -29.26 -2.72 -16.04
CA GLY A 445 -28.44 -2.69 -14.83
C GLY A 445 -29.20 -2.96 -13.54
N ALA A 446 -28.49 -3.16 -12.42
CA ALA A 446 -29.06 -3.34 -11.09
C ALA A 446 -28.09 -2.86 -9.99
N VAL A 447 -28.61 -2.58 -8.80
CA VAL A 447 -27.82 -2.20 -7.63
C VAL A 447 -27.89 -3.30 -6.59
N LEU A 448 -26.73 -3.85 -6.20
CA LEU A 448 -26.60 -4.85 -5.17
C LEU A 448 -25.94 -4.24 -3.92
N MET A 449 -26.69 -4.12 -2.85
CA MET A 449 -26.17 -3.75 -1.55
C MET A 449 -25.63 -4.99 -0.85
N SER A 450 -24.42 -4.88 -0.31
CA SER A 450 -23.77 -5.96 0.42
C SER A 450 -23.18 -5.44 1.74
N ALA A 451 -22.50 -6.29 2.49
CA ALA A 451 -21.84 -5.94 3.73
C ALA A 451 -20.47 -6.65 3.83
N HIS A 452 -19.63 -6.25 4.78
CA HIS A 452 -18.38 -6.96 5.11
C HIS A 452 -18.68 -8.30 5.81
N PHE A 453 -19.34 -9.19 5.12
CA PHE A 453 -19.90 -10.42 5.66
C PHE A 453 -19.43 -11.65 4.89
N GLY A 454 -19.04 -12.69 5.63
CA GLY A 454 -18.68 -13.98 5.09
C GLY A 454 -17.46 -13.96 4.16
N ARG A 455 -17.53 -14.73 3.07
CA ARG A 455 -16.46 -14.87 2.07
C ARG A 455 -16.65 -13.88 0.90
N LEU A 456 -16.44 -12.60 1.18
CA LEU A 456 -16.71 -11.51 0.25
C LEU A 456 -15.87 -11.61 -1.03
N GLU A 457 -14.59 -11.97 -0.93
CA GLU A 457 -13.70 -12.10 -2.10
C GLU A 457 -14.16 -13.25 -3.02
N LEU A 458 -14.54 -14.37 -2.43
CA LEU A 458 -15.04 -15.51 -3.20
C LEU A 458 -16.41 -15.21 -3.84
N LEU A 459 -17.28 -14.43 -3.19
CA LEU A 459 -18.51 -13.92 -3.82
C LEU A 459 -18.22 -13.13 -5.10
N GLY A 460 -17.19 -12.28 -5.07
CA GLY A 460 -16.74 -11.56 -6.27
C GLY A 460 -16.37 -12.49 -7.42
N HIS A 461 -15.67 -13.59 -7.14
CA HIS A 461 -15.34 -14.61 -8.14
C HIS A 461 -16.57 -15.37 -8.66
N VAL A 462 -17.58 -15.64 -7.80
CA VAL A 462 -18.85 -16.26 -8.24
C VAL A 462 -19.57 -15.36 -9.25
N LEU A 463 -19.66 -14.06 -8.98
CA LEU A 463 -20.28 -13.10 -9.90
C LEU A 463 -19.53 -13.06 -11.25
N GLN A 464 -18.20 -13.10 -11.24
CA GLN A 464 -17.39 -13.16 -12.46
C GLN A 464 -17.62 -14.44 -13.25
N ASN A 465 -17.75 -15.59 -12.57
CA ASN A 465 -17.97 -16.89 -13.21
C ASN A 465 -19.33 -17.02 -13.91
N LEU A 466 -20.30 -16.21 -13.49
CA LEU A 466 -21.64 -16.18 -14.08
C LEU A 466 -21.77 -15.23 -15.27
N ASP A 467 -20.65 -14.69 -15.80
CA ASP A 467 -20.60 -13.72 -16.90
C ASP A 467 -21.44 -12.44 -16.69
N ILE A 468 -21.69 -12.11 -15.43
CA ILE A 468 -22.40 -10.89 -15.05
C ILE A 468 -21.40 -9.72 -15.07
N PRO A 469 -21.65 -8.64 -15.87
CA PRO A 469 -20.82 -7.45 -15.81
C PRO A 469 -21.00 -6.75 -14.46
N VAL A 470 -19.91 -6.60 -13.70
CA VAL A 470 -19.91 -6.08 -12.33
C VAL A 470 -19.07 -4.82 -12.24
N THR A 471 -19.63 -3.78 -11.65
CA THR A 471 -18.87 -2.62 -11.16
C THR A 471 -18.94 -2.57 -9.64
N LEU A 472 -17.78 -2.87 -9.00
CA LEU A 472 -17.65 -2.85 -7.53
C LEU A 472 -17.21 -1.46 -7.06
N MET A 473 -17.98 -0.85 -6.17
CA MET A 473 -17.59 0.39 -5.50
C MET A 473 -16.83 0.06 -4.21
N VAL A 474 -15.54 0.43 -4.17
CA VAL A 474 -14.65 0.20 -3.02
C VAL A 474 -14.03 1.50 -2.55
N GLU A 475 -13.69 1.57 -1.27
CA GLU A 475 -12.87 2.66 -0.75
C GLU A 475 -11.47 2.64 -1.40
N ARG A 476 -10.90 3.83 -1.61
CA ARG A 476 -9.52 3.95 -2.05
C ARG A 476 -8.59 3.45 -0.94
N LEU A 477 -7.96 2.30 -1.19
CA LEU A 477 -6.95 1.77 -0.27
C LEU A 477 -5.71 2.66 -0.29
N ARG A 478 -5.08 2.81 0.88
CA ARG A 478 -3.79 3.50 1.02
C ARG A 478 -2.74 2.51 1.53
N PRO A 479 -1.52 2.55 0.98
CA PRO A 479 -1.02 3.43 -0.08
C PRO A 479 -1.63 3.13 -1.47
N SER A 480 -1.52 4.08 -2.41
CA SER A 480 -2.15 3.96 -3.75
C SER A 480 -1.73 2.71 -4.51
N GLY A 481 -0.48 2.28 -4.36
CA GLY A 481 0.04 1.04 -4.96
C GLY A 481 -0.72 -0.22 -4.51
N LEU A 482 -1.15 -0.28 -3.24
CA LEU A 482 -2.01 -1.36 -2.74
C LEU A 482 -3.38 -1.34 -3.43
N HIS A 483 -3.98 -0.16 -3.59
CA HIS A 483 -5.25 -0.02 -4.30
C HIS A 483 -5.16 -0.51 -5.74
N GLU A 484 -4.14 -0.07 -6.48
CA GLU A 484 -3.90 -0.49 -7.86
C GLU A 484 -3.64 -1.99 -7.98
N LEU A 485 -2.91 -2.57 -7.04
CA LEU A 485 -2.63 -4.00 -7.02
C LEU A 485 -3.90 -4.81 -6.79
N VAL A 486 -4.71 -4.45 -5.80
CA VAL A 486 -5.99 -5.11 -5.51
C VAL A 486 -6.95 -4.91 -6.67
N ALA A 487 -7.02 -3.70 -7.23
CA ALA A 487 -7.84 -3.42 -8.41
C ALA A 487 -7.43 -4.25 -9.62
N ARG A 488 -6.12 -4.38 -9.90
CA ARG A 488 -5.60 -5.23 -10.99
C ARG A 488 -5.95 -6.70 -10.79
N ASN A 489 -5.83 -7.23 -9.57
CA ASN A 489 -6.15 -8.63 -9.28
C ASN A 489 -7.66 -8.92 -9.37
N ARG A 490 -8.49 -7.90 -9.15
CA ARG A 490 -9.95 -7.99 -9.33
C ARG A 490 -10.40 -7.65 -10.76
N LYS A 491 -9.56 -6.97 -11.57
CA LYS A 491 -9.90 -6.59 -12.94
C LYS A 491 -9.86 -7.81 -13.84
N ARG A 492 -11.01 -8.21 -14.37
CA ARG A 492 -11.20 -9.19 -15.44
C ARG A 492 -12.13 -8.57 -16.49
N ASP A 493 -12.31 -9.21 -17.62
CA ASP A 493 -12.98 -8.63 -18.81
C ASP A 493 -14.34 -7.96 -18.54
N ARG A 494 -15.08 -8.41 -17.53
CA ARG A 494 -16.39 -7.85 -17.15
C ARG A 494 -16.47 -7.36 -15.72
N PHE A 495 -15.32 -7.10 -15.05
CA PHE A 495 -15.28 -6.66 -13.66
C PHE A 495 -14.50 -5.37 -13.52
N SER A 496 -15.19 -4.30 -13.11
CA SER A 496 -14.63 -2.97 -12.92
C SER A 496 -14.63 -2.58 -11.44
N VAL A 497 -13.68 -1.73 -11.05
CA VAL A 497 -13.60 -1.16 -9.69
C VAL A 497 -13.68 0.35 -9.79
N VAL A 498 -14.54 0.97 -8.99
CA VAL A 498 -14.69 2.42 -8.91
C VAL A 498 -14.58 2.88 -7.46
N THR A 499 -14.12 4.12 -7.24
CA THR A 499 -13.97 4.69 -5.90
C THR A 499 -14.94 5.85 -5.68
N PRO A 500 -15.47 6.07 -4.45
CA PRO A 500 -16.45 7.12 -4.15
C PRO A 500 -15.97 8.55 -4.40
N ASP A 501 -14.65 8.80 -4.36
CA ASP A 501 -14.02 10.09 -4.63
C ASP A 501 -14.20 10.56 -6.08
N LEU A 502 -14.42 9.64 -7.00
CA LEU A 502 -14.75 9.96 -8.41
C LEU A 502 -16.19 10.45 -8.60
N GLY A 503 -16.98 10.52 -7.53
CA GLY A 503 -18.37 10.97 -7.55
C GLY A 503 -19.34 9.95 -8.18
N ALA A 504 -20.51 10.44 -8.60
CA ALA A 504 -21.58 9.58 -9.13
C ALA A 504 -21.37 9.13 -10.58
N ARG A 505 -20.58 9.87 -11.38
CA ARG A 505 -20.44 9.63 -12.85
C ARG A 505 -19.99 8.21 -13.22
N PRO A 506 -19.00 7.58 -12.56
CA PRO A 506 -18.61 6.22 -12.87
C PRO A 506 -19.72 5.20 -12.61
N VAL A 507 -20.49 5.39 -11.53
CA VAL A 507 -21.66 4.54 -11.19
C VAL A 507 -22.77 4.67 -12.24
N TRP A 508 -23.05 5.91 -12.67
CA TRP A 508 -24.02 6.16 -13.74
C TRP A 508 -23.64 5.46 -15.05
N ARG A 509 -22.37 5.61 -15.48
CA ARG A 509 -21.86 4.95 -16.68
C ARG A 509 -21.91 3.42 -16.59
N ALA A 510 -21.65 2.86 -15.42
CA ALA A 510 -21.75 1.41 -15.18
C ALA A 510 -23.19 0.92 -15.38
N LEU A 511 -24.15 1.62 -14.77
CA LEU A 511 -25.56 1.29 -14.92
C LEU A 511 -26.08 1.51 -16.35
N ASP A 512 -25.54 2.51 -17.08
CA ASP A 512 -25.86 2.73 -18.51
C ASP A 512 -25.35 1.59 -19.41
N ARG A 513 -24.29 0.90 -19.02
CA ARG A 513 -23.81 -0.32 -19.70
C ARG A 513 -24.58 -1.58 -19.31
N GLY A 514 -25.49 -1.48 -18.34
CA GLY A 514 -26.21 -2.64 -17.81
C GLY A 514 -25.46 -3.43 -16.76
N ASP A 515 -24.42 -2.84 -16.10
CA ASP A 515 -23.65 -3.51 -15.06
C ASP A 515 -24.48 -3.75 -13.79
N LEU A 516 -24.11 -4.80 -13.05
CA LEU A 516 -24.46 -4.97 -11.64
C LEU A 516 -23.52 -4.10 -10.79
N VAL A 517 -24.04 -3.01 -10.22
CA VAL A 517 -23.26 -2.17 -9.32
C VAL A 517 -23.34 -2.70 -7.89
N VAL A 518 -22.19 -3.12 -7.34
CA VAL A 518 -22.10 -3.69 -6.00
C VAL A 518 -21.52 -2.67 -5.03
N VAL A 519 -22.18 -2.46 -3.89
CA VAL A 519 -21.79 -1.49 -2.86
C VAL A 519 -21.87 -2.10 -1.46
N LEU A 520 -20.84 -1.93 -0.64
CA LEU A 520 -20.88 -2.31 0.76
C LEU A 520 -21.60 -1.22 1.56
N THR A 521 -22.68 -1.59 2.24
CA THR A 521 -23.59 -0.65 2.90
C THR A 521 -23.26 -0.37 4.36
N ASP A 522 -22.56 -1.29 5.02
CA ASP A 522 -22.34 -1.27 6.47
C ASP A 522 -21.26 -0.28 6.92
N TRP A 523 -20.69 0.50 6.01
CA TRP A 523 -19.69 1.51 6.33
C TRP A 523 -19.69 2.69 5.36
N VAL A 524 -19.57 3.91 5.89
CA VAL A 524 -19.38 5.15 5.14
C VAL A 524 -18.00 5.69 5.46
N PRO A 525 -17.09 5.86 4.49
CA PRO A 525 -15.80 6.46 4.73
C PRO A 525 -15.98 7.87 5.30
N PRO A 526 -15.23 8.23 6.33
CA PRO A 526 -15.20 9.61 6.77
C PRO A 526 -14.54 10.50 5.72
N ILE A 527 -14.95 11.75 5.68
CA ILE A 527 -14.36 12.78 4.83
C ILE A 527 -12.98 13.12 5.42
N ASP A 528 -11.92 13.04 4.62
CA ASP A 528 -10.60 13.51 5.02
C ASP A 528 -10.68 15.02 5.34
N ALA A 529 -10.37 15.37 6.58
CA ALA A 529 -10.30 16.77 7.02
C ALA A 529 -9.24 17.59 6.25
N ASN A 530 -8.34 16.94 5.53
CA ASN A 530 -7.26 17.55 4.74
C ASN A 530 -7.62 17.83 3.27
N SER A 531 -8.81 17.46 2.79
CA SER A 531 -9.21 17.67 1.39
C SER A 531 -10.12 18.86 1.15
N ALA A 532 -10.51 19.57 2.19
CA ALA A 532 -11.38 20.74 2.08
C ALA A 532 -10.74 21.97 2.71
N SER A 533 -10.62 23.02 1.94
CA SER A 533 -10.31 24.38 2.39
C SER A 533 -11.36 24.98 3.35
N SER A 534 -12.37 24.20 3.76
CA SER A 534 -13.39 24.56 4.74
C SER A 534 -13.97 23.32 5.41
N PRO A 535 -14.27 23.32 6.72
CA PRO A 535 -14.96 22.21 7.37
C PRO A 535 -16.33 22.01 6.71
N PRO A 536 -16.77 20.75 6.45
CA PRO A 536 -18.05 20.50 5.83
C PRO A 536 -19.17 21.03 6.73
N SER A 537 -20.05 21.84 6.16
CA SER A 537 -21.27 22.28 6.86
C SER A 537 -22.12 21.05 7.23
N SER A 538 -22.86 21.14 8.34
CA SER A 538 -23.74 20.05 8.82
C SER A 538 -24.72 19.53 7.76
N GLY A 539 -25.07 20.35 6.75
CA GLY A 539 -25.90 20.00 5.60
C GLY A 539 -25.25 19.07 4.58
N ASP A 540 -23.92 18.95 4.52
CA ASP A 540 -23.23 18.11 3.52
C ASP A 540 -23.17 16.63 3.94
N ALA A 541 -23.17 16.34 5.23
CA ALA A 541 -23.19 14.98 5.76
C ALA A 541 -24.56 14.29 5.50
N SER A 542 -25.68 15.04 5.55
CA SER A 542 -27.01 14.53 5.27
C SER A 542 -27.22 14.20 3.78
N LYS A 543 -26.49 14.87 2.89
CA LYS A 543 -26.54 14.58 1.44
C LYS A 543 -25.81 13.30 1.05
N ARG A 544 -24.86 12.83 1.85
CA ARG A 544 -23.96 11.69 1.51
C ARG A 544 -24.35 10.38 2.20
N SER A 545 -25.11 10.43 3.26
CA SER A 545 -25.49 9.24 4.02
C SER A 545 -26.95 9.27 4.45
N ILE A 546 -27.53 8.08 4.59
CA ILE A 546 -28.85 7.85 5.17
C ILE A 546 -28.65 7.23 6.56
N VAL A 547 -29.38 7.73 7.56
CA VAL A 547 -29.36 7.18 8.91
C VAL A 547 -30.36 6.02 8.99
N VAL A 548 -29.87 4.86 9.39
CA VAL A 548 -30.65 3.61 9.51
C VAL A 548 -30.52 3.09 10.94
N ARG A 549 -31.52 2.38 11.43
CA ARG A 549 -31.44 1.65 12.71
C ARG A 549 -30.91 0.24 12.49
N LEU A 550 -29.86 -0.13 13.21
CA LEU A 550 -29.26 -1.47 13.21
C LEU A 550 -29.09 -1.91 14.67
N HIS A 551 -29.71 -3.03 15.07
CA HIS A 551 -29.69 -3.52 16.46
C HIS A 551 -30.01 -2.44 17.52
N GLY A 552 -30.99 -1.57 17.24
CA GLY A 552 -31.37 -0.47 18.14
C GLY A 552 -30.51 0.79 18.08
N GLY A 553 -29.32 0.72 17.53
CA GLY A 553 -28.41 1.86 17.35
C GLY A 553 -28.59 2.56 15.99
N LYS A 554 -28.13 3.82 15.90
CA LYS A 554 -28.12 4.59 14.65
C LYS A 554 -26.81 4.32 13.88
N VAL A 555 -26.92 3.97 12.61
CA VAL A 555 -25.80 3.77 11.70
C VAL A 555 -25.99 4.62 10.45
N ARG A 556 -24.90 4.89 9.72
CA ARG A 556 -24.95 5.60 8.44
C ARG A 556 -24.68 4.64 7.28
N PHE A 557 -25.57 4.66 6.30
CA PHE A 557 -25.40 3.97 5.04
C PHE A 557 -25.07 4.96 3.92
N PRO A 558 -24.30 4.60 2.87
CA PRO A 558 -24.02 5.48 1.75
C PRO A 558 -25.32 5.81 0.99
N ALA A 559 -25.63 7.11 0.84
CA ALA A 559 -26.90 7.54 0.22
C ALA A 559 -26.95 7.33 -1.30
N LEU A 560 -25.81 7.45 -1.97
CA LEU A 560 -25.72 7.50 -3.43
C LEU A 560 -26.38 6.29 -4.14
N PRO A 561 -26.08 5.02 -3.78
CA PRO A 561 -26.65 3.86 -4.49
C PRO A 561 -28.17 3.79 -4.34
N TYR A 562 -28.71 4.10 -3.16
CA TYR A 562 -30.16 4.12 -2.93
C TYR A 562 -30.87 5.19 -3.74
N ARG A 563 -30.31 6.42 -3.79
CA ARG A 563 -30.86 7.52 -4.57
C ARG A 563 -30.80 7.26 -6.07
N ILE A 564 -29.72 6.64 -6.56
CA ILE A 564 -29.61 6.28 -7.98
C ILE A 564 -30.65 5.21 -8.32
N ALA A 565 -30.77 4.17 -7.52
CA ALA A 565 -31.76 3.12 -7.74
C ALA A 565 -33.18 3.68 -7.78
N ALA A 566 -33.54 4.54 -6.83
CA ALA A 566 -34.86 5.19 -6.78
C ALA A 566 -35.11 6.06 -8.02
N ARG A 567 -34.20 6.99 -8.36
CA ARG A 567 -34.35 7.91 -9.48
C ARG A 567 -34.44 7.22 -10.85
N ARG A 568 -33.73 6.12 -11.02
CA ARG A 568 -33.68 5.37 -12.27
C ARG A 568 -34.67 4.20 -12.30
N LYS A 569 -35.38 3.97 -11.22
CA LYS A 569 -36.32 2.83 -11.04
C LYS A 569 -35.64 1.48 -11.30
N LEU A 570 -34.37 1.36 -10.83
CA LEU A 570 -33.58 0.14 -10.99
C LEU A 570 -33.85 -0.85 -9.84
N PRO A 571 -33.72 -2.16 -10.10
CA PRO A 571 -33.75 -3.14 -9.03
C PRO A 571 -32.66 -2.84 -8.01
N LEU A 572 -33.05 -2.79 -6.74
CA LEU A 572 -32.14 -2.73 -5.60
C LEU A 572 -32.28 -4.01 -4.79
N LEU A 573 -31.16 -4.71 -4.63
CA LEU A 573 -31.11 -6.02 -4.01
C LEU A 573 -30.17 -5.98 -2.81
N PHE A 574 -30.32 -6.96 -1.91
CA PHE A 574 -29.38 -7.22 -0.85
C PHE A 574 -28.79 -8.61 -1.02
N GLY A 575 -27.44 -8.72 -0.97
CA GLY A 575 -26.78 -10.00 -1.13
C GLY A 575 -25.45 -10.08 -0.38
N TYR A 576 -25.03 -11.31 -0.12
CA TYR A 576 -23.85 -11.60 0.69
C TYR A 576 -23.26 -12.98 0.36
N GLY A 577 -21.99 -13.18 0.72
CA GLY A 577 -21.30 -14.46 0.57
C GLY A 577 -21.20 -15.21 1.89
N ARG A 578 -22.21 -16.00 2.29
CA ARG A 578 -22.19 -16.77 3.54
C ARG A 578 -21.09 -17.82 3.51
N ALA A 579 -20.16 -17.76 4.46
CA ALA A 579 -19.11 -18.77 4.61
C ALA A 579 -19.71 -20.11 5.06
N LEU A 580 -19.33 -21.18 4.37
CA LEU A 580 -19.66 -22.56 4.69
C LEU A 580 -18.42 -23.33 5.13
N SER A 581 -18.63 -24.52 5.70
CA SER A 581 -17.54 -25.44 6.05
C SER A 581 -16.72 -25.84 4.82
N GLY A 582 -15.45 -26.16 5.02
CA GLY A 582 -14.53 -26.57 3.93
C GLY A 582 -14.11 -25.45 2.99
N GLY A 583 -14.21 -24.17 3.44
CA GLY A 583 -13.77 -23.02 2.64
C GLY A 583 -14.69 -22.71 1.46
N ARG A 584 -15.96 -23.13 1.53
CA ARG A 584 -17.00 -22.87 0.54
C ARG A 584 -17.76 -21.59 0.83
N VAL A 585 -18.52 -21.09 -0.15
CA VAL A 585 -19.39 -19.93 -0.05
C VAL A 585 -20.78 -20.22 -0.57
N GLN A 586 -21.78 -19.74 0.12
CA GLN A 586 -23.13 -19.63 -0.43
C GLN A 586 -23.34 -18.18 -0.87
N ALA A 587 -23.43 -17.96 -2.17
CA ALA A 587 -23.70 -16.65 -2.79
C ALA A 587 -25.22 -16.42 -2.75
N VAL A 588 -25.66 -15.60 -1.80
CA VAL A 588 -27.08 -15.30 -1.59
C VAL A 588 -27.39 -13.94 -2.16
N ILE A 589 -28.39 -13.86 -3.04
CA ILE A 589 -29.05 -12.61 -3.40
C ILE A 589 -30.52 -12.75 -3.02
N GLU A 590 -30.93 -11.98 -2.01
CA GLU A 590 -32.31 -11.99 -1.54
C GLU A 590 -33.26 -11.34 -2.55
N ALA A 591 -34.55 -11.52 -2.36
CA ALA A 591 -35.54 -10.84 -3.18
C ALA A 591 -35.35 -9.33 -3.16
N GLN A 592 -35.79 -8.65 -4.20
CA GLN A 592 -35.68 -7.20 -4.35
C GLN A 592 -36.23 -6.47 -3.11
N CYS A 593 -35.55 -5.38 -2.70
CA CYS A 593 -36.00 -4.54 -1.60
C CYS A 593 -37.24 -3.73 -2.02
N ALA A 594 -38.25 -3.66 -1.14
CA ALA A 594 -39.55 -3.05 -1.43
C ALA A 594 -39.47 -1.53 -1.68
N GLY A 595 -40.14 -1.06 -2.69
CA GLY A 595 -40.53 0.34 -2.90
C GLY A 595 -41.95 0.59 -2.36
N SER A 596 -42.40 1.82 -2.40
CA SER A 596 -43.31 2.47 -1.46
C SER A 596 -44.80 2.51 -1.75
N GLU A 597 -45.36 1.78 -2.67
CA GLU A 597 -46.82 1.84 -2.90
C GLU A 597 -47.56 0.58 -2.44
N PRO A 598 -48.76 0.73 -1.81
CA PRO A 598 -49.65 -0.40 -1.56
C PRO A 598 -50.09 -1.01 -2.89
N ARG A 599 -49.96 -2.32 -3.02
CA ARG A 599 -50.23 -3.07 -4.25
C ARG A 599 -51.63 -3.59 -4.27
N THR A 600 -52.18 -3.69 -5.48
CA THR A 600 -53.36 -4.53 -5.71
C THR A 600 -52.94 -6.01 -5.67
N GLU A 601 -53.86 -6.92 -5.32
CA GLU A 601 -53.59 -8.36 -5.27
C GLU A 601 -53.08 -8.93 -6.60
N GLU A 602 -53.54 -8.40 -7.75
CA GLU A 602 -53.11 -8.79 -9.08
C GLU A 602 -51.66 -8.39 -9.37
N GLN A 603 -51.26 -7.16 -9.01
CA GLN A 603 -49.86 -6.68 -9.14
C GLN A 603 -48.90 -7.45 -8.24
N THR A 604 -49.35 -7.90 -7.07
CA THR A 604 -48.55 -8.72 -6.16
C THR A 604 -48.30 -10.12 -6.73
N ALA A 605 -49.25 -10.68 -7.46
CA ALA A 605 -49.13 -11.98 -8.11
C ALA A 605 -48.15 -11.96 -9.29
N GLU A 606 -48.22 -10.95 -10.16
CA GLU A 606 -47.27 -10.76 -11.28
C GLU A 606 -45.86 -10.45 -10.81
N ASP A 607 -45.71 -9.58 -9.81
CA ASP A 607 -44.40 -9.21 -9.28
C ASP A 607 -43.74 -10.37 -8.51
N ASN A 608 -44.50 -11.21 -7.85
CA ASN A 608 -43.99 -12.41 -7.18
C ASN A 608 -43.46 -13.44 -8.19
N GLN A 609 -43.95 -13.45 -9.42
CA GLN A 609 -43.47 -14.34 -10.47
C GLN A 609 -42.09 -13.88 -11.01
N PHE A 610 -41.80 -12.56 -10.95
CA PHE A 610 -40.56 -11.96 -11.51
C PHE A 610 -39.74 -11.16 -10.48
N GLY A 611 -40.21 -10.95 -9.24
CA GLY A 611 -39.46 -10.28 -8.16
C GLY A 611 -39.23 -8.78 -8.34
N TYR A 612 -40.04 -8.07 -9.15
CA TYR A 612 -39.91 -6.63 -9.40
C TYR A 612 -40.67 -5.76 -8.41
N VAL A 613 -40.05 -4.64 -8.00
CA VAL A 613 -40.66 -3.62 -7.16
C VAL A 613 -40.56 -2.24 -7.83
N ARG A 614 -41.66 -1.50 -7.91
CA ARG A 614 -41.71 -0.13 -8.48
C ARG A 614 -41.29 0.91 -7.45
N TRP A 615 -40.47 1.88 -7.90
CA TRP A 615 -40.01 3.02 -7.14
C TRP A 615 -40.75 4.29 -7.52
N THR A 616 -41.06 5.15 -6.53
CA THR A 616 -41.30 6.56 -6.76
C THR A 616 -39.97 7.31 -6.61
N ALA A 617 -39.71 8.40 -7.33
CA ALA A 617 -38.38 9.04 -7.40
C ALA A 617 -38.12 9.99 -6.21
N SER A 618 -38.43 9.58 -4.97
CA SER A 618 -38.30 10.43 -3.77
C SER A 618 -37.09 10.05 -2.87
N ASP A 619 -36.61 11.00 -2.08
CA ASP A 619 -35.60 10.72 -1.06
C ASP A 619 -36.16 9.83 0.07
N ASP A 620 -37.49 9.81 0.25
CA ASP A 620 -38.19 8.93 1.20
C ASP A 620 -38.12 7.46 0.75
N ASP A 621 -38.16 7.18 -0.54
CA ASP A 621 -37.99 5.83 -1.08
C ASP A 621 -36.58 5.32 -0.85
N ALA A 622 -35.57 6.17 -1.05
CA ALA A 622 -34.19 5.82 -0.75
C ALA A 622 -34.00 5.51 0.75
N ALA A 623 -34.65 6.27 1.62
CA ALA A 623 -34.59 6.06 3.06
C ALA A 623 -35.31 4.76 3.49
N ARG A 624 -36.45 4.46 2.88
CA ARG A 624 -37.19 3.20 3.12
C ARG A 624 -36.39 1.98 2.68
N ALA A 625 -35.84 2.02 1.47
CA ALA A 625 -35.00 0.95 0.96
C ALA A 625 -33.75 0.73 1.82
N ALA A 626 -33.11 1.82 2.27
CA ALA A 626 -31.98 1.72 3.19
C ALA A 626 -32.38 1.08 4.53
N SER A 627 -33.56 1.43 5.04
CA SER A 627 -34.10 0.83 6.28
C SER A 627 -34.40 -0.65 6.10
N GLU A 628 -34.94 -1.06 4.95
CA GLU A 628 -35.18 -2.47 4.65
C GLU A 628 -33.86 -3.26 4.54
N VAL A 629 -32.86 -2.74 3.84
CA VAL A 629 -31.51 -3.33 3.80
C VAL A 629 -30.93 -3.43 5.22
N GLY A 630 -31.12 -2.41 6.05
CA GLY A 630 -30.72 -2.42 7.45
C GLY A 630 -31.40 -3.54 8.27
N ASN A 631 -32.70 -3.75 8.07
CA ASN A 631 -33.44 -4.83 8.71
C ASN A 631 -32.96 -6.22 8.28
N ARG A 632 -32.69 -6.40 6.97
CA ARG A 632 -32.13 -7.66 6.42
C ARG A 632 -30.74 -7.91 6.97
N LEU A 633 -29.88 -6.88 6.97
CA LEU A 633 -28.56 -6.97 7.57
C LEU A 633 -28.63 -7.28 9.08
N SER A 634 -29.53 -6.62 9.84
CA SER A 634 -29.73 -6.93 11.26
C SER A 634 -30.12 -8.39 11.48
N ASN A 635 -31.02 -8.93 10.67
CA ASN A 635 -31.43 -10.33 10.75
C ASN A 635 -30.29 -11.29 10.41
N LEU A 636 -29.49 -10.97 9.39
CA LEU A 636 -28.31 -11.73 8.99
C LEU A 636 -27.27 -11.77 10.11
N LEU A 637 -26.92 -10.60 10.66
CA LEU A 637 -25.93 -10.47 11.75
C LEU A 637 -26.39 -11.16 13.04
N ARG A 638 -27.70 -11.16 13.34
CA ARG A 638 -28.24 -11.87 14.50
C ARG A 638 -28.10 -13.38 14.37
N ARG A 639 -28.23 -13.91 13.15
CA ARG A 639 -28.10 -15.36 12.87
C ARG A 639 -26.63 -15.81 12.79
N HIS A 640 -25.75 -14.96 12.27
CA HIS A 640 -24.35 -15.27 11.97
C HIS A 640 -23.40 -14.12 12.35
N PRO A 641 -23.36 -13.69 13.61
CA PRO A 641 -22.52 -12.57 14.03
C PRO A 641 -21.04 -12.84 13.77
N GLU A 642 -20.59 -14.09 13.87
CA GLU A 642 -19.23 -14.54 13.65
C GLU A 642 -18.74 -14.34 12.21
N GLN A 643 -19.64 -14.11 11.27
CA GLN A 643 -19.29 -13.87 9.86
C GLN A 643 -19.17 -12.40 9.50
N TRP A 644 -19.44 -11.49 10.42
CA TRP A 644 -19.27 -10.06 10.19
C TRP A 644 -17.82 -9.64 10.48
N THR A 645 -17.11 -9.17 9.46
CA THR A 645 -15.67 -8.91 9.53
C THR A 645 -15.31 -7.42 9.60
N LEU A 646 -16.30 -6.52 9.77
CA LEU A 646 -16.10 -5.09 9.79
C LEU A 646 -15.44 -4.60 11.08
N GLY A 647 -14.17 -4.22 10.99
CA GLY A 647 -13.36 -3.69 12.10
C GLY A 647 -13.42 -2.17 12.29
N HIS A 648 -14.40 -1.47 11.70
CA HIS A 648 -14.65 -0.04 11.88
C HIS A 648 -15.81 0.19 12.86
N ARG A 649 -15.82 1.34 13.55
CA ARG A 649 -16.97 1.69 14.38
C ARG A 649 -18.18 2.01 13.50
N VAL A 650 -19.28 1.32 13.71
CA VAL A 650 -20.49 1.40 12.90
C VAL A 650 -21.51 2.34 13.53
N TRP A 651 -21.73 2.23 14.84
CA TRP A 651 -22.72 3.03 15.54
C TRP A 651 -22.23 4.43 15.85
N GLN A 652 -23.14 5.41 15.72
CA GLN A 652 -22.89 6.78 16.13
C GLN A 652 -22.92 6.86 17.66
N THR A 653 -21.90 7.45 18.25
CA THR A 653 -21.98 7.93 19.63
C THR A 653 -22.98 9.07 19.66
N SER A 654 -24.01 8.96 20.52
CA SER A 654 -25.00 10.00 20.82
C SER A 654 -24.31 11.29 21.22
#